data_71d4471aeb7194439f1b02d0d8c653b1
#
_entry.id   71d4471aeb7194439f1b02d0d8c653b1
#
_cell.length_a   1.000
_cell.length_b   1.000
_cell.length_c   1.000
_cell.angle_alpha   90.00
_cell.angle_beta   90.00
_cell.angle_gamma   90.00
#
_symmetry.space_group_name_H-M   'P 1'
#
loop_
_entity.id
_entity.type
_entity.pdbx_description
1 polymer ?
#
loop_
_entity_poly.entity_id
_entity_poly.type
_entity_poly.pdbx_seq_one_letter_code
_entity_poly.pdbx_strand_id
1 'polypeptide(L)'
;MTARFVWIRILALLSVLLGVNYIAWRWLDSVNWSAWWIAVPLVIAETYSLIDTFLFSLTMWRARERPAPVSPPQGTVDVLITTYNEPVDMVIATARAAKRIAYPHETWILDDGARPDMAAAAREAGVGYITRSSDWDGKPRHAKAGNLNNALFSTEGEFLLILDADQVPDPLILHRTLGYFADDPEVALVQTPQWFMNVDDADPLGSQAPLFYGPIQQGKDGWNAAFFCGSNAVLRRDALMQLGIVGYVRDVEQSTARTLRAAEAVLAKAARDRAADPAVRLQLRLLGGEVTQARVRLDAGDPIGEVTYRVQSAVDTASRELVRGDLARMRADLASIGELPVQRDAELDAVVIDDAGLDALTTRELSPLGAVGSVSALLEALRVDRPDEAQPVQPMATISVTEDMATAMQLHSLGWRSVYHHEILARGLAPEDLRTMLTQRLRWAQGTLQVMLRDNPLAKKGLSAGQRLMYFATMWSYLSGFTALVYLAAPVIYLVFGVLPVTAWSVDFFARFLPYFIVNQILFLVVARGLKTWRGQQYSLALFPVWIKACTSAFANVVLGRPLGFAVTKKDGRDESGPPWREIWPQLTAIAVLVLALVIGLARLAVGTSDGTGTLVNTVWVVYDLAVLSVIVQAALYRGPTRPIAPKPEEAP
;
A
#
# COMPACT_ATOMS: atom_id res chain seq x y z
N MET A 1 -2.25 15.60 30.97
CA MET A 1 -2.19 16.17 29.60
C MET A 1 -1.30 17.39 29.63
N THR A 2 -0.26 17.47 28.80
CA THR A 2 0.57 18.69 28.71
C THR A 2 -0.22 19.81 28.06
N ALA A 3 0.04 21.09 28.47
CA ALA A 3 -0.64 22.26 27.92
C ALA A 3 -0.62 22.30 26.38
N ARG A 4 0.43 21.77 25.74
CA ARG A 4 0.56 21.65 24.28
C ARG A 4 -0.59 20.88 23.64
N PHE A 5 -0.97 19.71 24.16
CA PHE A 5 -2.06 18.90 23.56
C PHE A 5 -3.43 19.57 23.75
N VAL A 6 -3.60 20.41 24.75
CA VAL A 6 -4.82 21.25 24.89
C VAL A 6 -4.85 22.29 23.77
N TRP A 7 -3.75 23.02 23.54
CA TRP A 7 -3.65 23.99 22.45
C TRP A 7 -3.84 23.35 21.08
N ILE A 8 -3.27 22.16 20.83
CA ILE A 8 -3.46 21.44 19.57
C ILE A 8 -4.96 21.17 19.33
N ARG A 9 -5.73 20.74 20.34
CA ARG A 9 -7.17 20.49 20.20
C ARG A 9 -7.98 21.75 19.97
N ILE A 10 -7.66 22.85 20.67
CA ILE A 10 -8.33 24.13 20.48
C ILE A 10 -8.08 24.65 19.07
N LEU A 11 -6.83 24.65 18.61
CA LEU A 11 -6.45 25.12 17.27
C LEU A 11 -7.02 24.22 16.18
N ALA A 12 -7.03 22.91 16.39
CA ALA A 12 -7.63 21.95 15.46
C ALA A 12 -9.13 22.20 15.28
N LEU A 13 -9.88 22.35 16.37
CA LEU A 13 -11.30 22.67 16.32
C LEU A 13 -11.55 24.01 15.64
N LEU A 14 -10.80 25.04 16.02
CA LEU A 14 -10.94 26.38 15.46
C LEU A 14 -10.58 26.39 13.96
N SER A 15 -9.51 25.69 13.54
CA SER A 15 -9.12 25.57 12.15
C SER A 15 -10.23 24.91 11.30
N VAL A 16 -10.85 23.84 11.80
CA VAL A 16 -11.96 23.18 11.10
C VAL A 16 -13.18 24.08 11.02
N LEU A 17 -13.57 24.75 12.11
CA LEU A 17 -14.73 25.65 12.11
C LEU A 17 -14.56 26.82 11.15
N LEU A 18 -13.39 27.49 11.20
CA LEU A 18 -13.08 28.59 10.28
C LEU A 18 -12.99 28.12 8.83
N GLY A 19 -12.42 26.94 8.59
CA GLY A 19 -12.35 26.33 7.27
C GLY A 19 -13.71 25.99 6.71
N VAL A 20 -14.62 25.43 7.51
CA VAL A 20 -16.02 25.17 7.09
C VAL A 20 -16.72 26.48 6.76
N ASN A 21 -16.60 27.53 7.59
CA ASN A 21 -17.16 28.86 7.31
C ASN A 21 -16.61 29.43 5.99
N TYR A 22 -15.30 29.31 5.74
CA TYR A 22 -14.68 29.77 4.51
C TYR A 22 -15.22 28.99 3.29
N ILE A 23 -15.18 27.66 3.31
CA ILE A 23 -15.60 26.83 2.17
C ILE A 23 -17.11 26.92 1.90
N ALA A 24 -17.95 27.02 2.95
CA ALA A 24 -19.39 27.24 2.76
C ALA A 24 -19.64 28.54 1.98
N TRP A 25 -18.99 29.64 2.39
CA TRP A 25 -19.08 30.91 1.67
C TRP A 25 -18.51 30.81 0.25
N ARG A 26 -17.41 30.06 0.05
CA ARG A 26 -16.84 29.83 -1.29
C ARG A 26 -17.87 29.22 -2.25
N TRP A 27 -18.60 28.19 -1.82
CA TRP A 27 -19.62 27.53 -2.63
C TRP A 27 -20.89 28.37 -2.83
N LEU A 28 -21.32 29.10 -1.81
CA LEU A 28 -22.62 29.77 -1.84
C LEU A 28 -22.56 31.16 -2.50
N ASP A 29 -21.48 31.93 -2.24
CA ASP A 29 -21.48 33.34 -2.56
C ASP A 29 -20.34 33.78 -3.50
N SER A 30 -19.25 33.00 -3.64
CA SER A 30 -18.04 33.51 -4.29
C SER A 30 -17.68 32.82 -5.60
N VAL A 31 -18.38 31.77 -6.02
CA VAL A 31 -18.13 31.08 -7.29
C VAL A 31 -18.46 31.99 -8.46
N ASN A 32 -17.50 32.25 -9.33
CA ASN A 32 -17.77 32.93 -10.59
C ASN A 32 -18.38 31.97 -11.62
N TRP A 33 -19.69 31.91 -11.72
CA TRP A 33 -20.36 31.00 -12.62
C TRP A 33 -20.13 31.28 -14.10
N SER A 34 -19.76 32.53 -14.48
CA SER A 34 -19.33 32.82 -15.85
C SER A 34 -18.01 32.19 -16.24
N ALA A 35 -17.17 31.87 -15.23
CA ALA A 35 -15.88 31.18 -15.37
C ALA A 35 -15.91 29.82 -14.64
N TRP A 36 -17.06 29.11 -14.61
CA TRP A 36 -17.27 27.88 -13.84
C TRP A 36 -16.20 26.80 -14.09
N TRP A 37 -15.66 26.74 -15.30
CA TRP A 37 -14.65 25.77 -15.72
C TRP A 37 -13.32 25.86 -14.94
N ILE A 38 -13.03 27.01 -14.30
CA ILE A 38 -11.90 27.18 -13.39
C ILE A 38 -12.36 27.44 -11.94
N ALA A 39 -13.47 28.16 -11.75
CA ALA A 39 -13.99 28.48 -10.43
C ALA A 39 -14.41 27.22 -9.65
N VAL A 40 -15.15 26.29 -10.27
CA VAL A 40 -15.58 25.05 -9.63
C VAL A 40 -14.38 24.14 -9.30
N PRO A 41 -13.44 23.84 -10.22
CA PRO A 41 -12.22 23.12 -9.86
C PRO A 41 -11.44 23.75 -8.70
N LEU A 42 -11.34 25.07 -8.64
CA LEU A 42 -10.65 25.76 -7.55
C LEU A 42 -11.35 25.54 -6.21
N VAL A 43 -12.67 25.68 -6.13
CA VAL A 43 -13.41 25.45 -4.88
C VAL A 43 -13.39 23.96 -4.48
N ILE A 44 -13.36 23.03 -5.45
CA ILE A 44 -13.14 21.61 -5.18
C ILE A 44 -11.75 21.39 -4.58
N ALA A 45 -10.70 22.02 -5.11
CA ALA A 45 -9.35 21.93 -4.57
C ALA A 45 -9.26 22.52 -3.15
N GLU A 46 -9.93 23.64 -2.89
CA GLU A 46 -10.01 24.23 -1.54
C GLU A 46 -10.81 23.35 -0.56
N THR A 47 -11.90 22.70 -1.04
CA THR A 47 -12.67 21.72 -0.26
C THR A 47 -11.82 20.50 0.08
N TYR A 48 -11.02 20.00 -0.87
CA TYR A 48 -10.04 18.97 -0.63
C TYR A 48 -9.07 19.37 0.50
N SER A 49 -8.54 20.61 0.46
CA SER A 49 -7.62 21.11 1.50
C SER A 49 -8.29 21.25 2.87
N LEU A 50 -9.59 21.56 2.92
CA LEU A 50 -10.35 21.52 4.17
C LEU A 50 -10.49 20.10 4.72
N ILE A 51 -10.78 19.12 3.86
CA ILE A 51 -10.84 17.71 4.26
C ILE A 51 -9.47 17.25 4.79
N ASP A 52 -8.38 17.64 4.15
CA ASP A 52 -7.03 17.33 4.61
C ASP A 52 -6.74 17.96 5.99
N THR A 53 -7.13 19.22 6.18
CA THR A 53 -7.06 19.92 7.48
C THR A 53 -7.89 19.19 8.55
N PHE A 54 -9.08 18.72 8.21
CA PHE A 54 -9.93 17.93 9.12
C PHE A 54 -9.28 16.61 9.50
N LEU A 55 -8.77 15.86 8.53
CA LEU A 55 -8.10 14.56 8.77
C LEU A 55 -6.81 14.74 9.60
N PHE A 56 -6.05 15.80 9.33
CA PHE A 56 -4.88 16.16 10.14
C PHE A 56 -5.29 16.53 11.58
N SER A 57 -6.29 17.39 11.74
CA SER A 57 -6.84 17.79 13.04
C SER A 57 -7.34 16.60 13.85
N LEU A 58 -8.05 15.67 13.19
CA LEU A 58 -8.51 14.43 13.80
C LEU A 58 -7.34 13.54 14.21
N THR A 59 -6.30 13.43 13.38
CA THR A 59 -5.09 12.67 13.70
C THR A 59 -4.44 13.24 14.97
N MET A 60 -4.29 14.55 15.05
CA MET A 60 -3.67 15.24 16.19
C MET A 60 -4.56 15.23 17.46
N TRP A 61 -5.86 15.00 17.33
CA TRP A 61 -6.81 15.03 18.47
C TRP A 61 -6.46 14.08 19.60
N ARG A 62 -5.93 12.89 19.26
CA ARG A 62 -5.48 11.86 20.19
C ARG A 62 -3.98 11.70 20.26
N ALA A 63 -3.22 12.64 19.67
CA ALA A 63 -1.76 12.59 19.72
C ALA A 63 -1.26 12.51 21.17
N ARG A 64 -0.30 11.64 21.38
CA ARG A 64 0.34 11.41 22.66
C ARG A 64 1.78 10.95 22.50
N GLU A 65 2.59 11.25 23.48
CA GLU A 65 3.90 10.62 23.67
C GLU A 65 3.67 9.42 24.60
N ARG A 66 3.99 8.23 24.11
CA ARG A 66 3.90 7.04 24.96
C ARG A 66 5.00 7.07 26.02
N PRO A 67 4.70 6.74 27.28
CA PRO A 67 5.75 6.45 28.26
C PRO A 67 6.52 5.20 27.85
N ALA A 68 7.74 5.04 28.36
CA ALA A 68 8.47 3.79 28.28
C ALA A 68 7.64 2.63 28.86
N PRO A 69 7.82 1.38 28.37
CA PRO A 69 7.11 0.24 28.92
C PRO A 69 7.46 0.05 30.40
N VAL A 70 6.51 -0.45 31.18
CA VAL A 70 6.69 -0.70 32.62
C VAL A 70 7.31 -2.08 32.84
N SER A 71 6.87 -3.06 32.08
CA SER A 71 7.38 -4.43 32.18
C SER A 71 8.78 -4.55 31.59
N PRO A 72 9.64 -5.41 32.17
CA PRO A 72 10.94 -5.73 31.59
C PRO A 72 10.77 -6.46 30.26
N PRO A 73 11.80 -6.40 29.37
CA PRO A 73 11.78 -7.15 28.12
C PRO A 73 11.71 -8.66 28.39
N GLN A 74 10.88 -9.37 27.64
CA GLN A 74 10.68 -10.82 27.76
C GLN A 74 10.48 -11.44 26.38
N GLY A 75 10.70 -12.77 26.27
CA GLY A 75 10.48 -13.56 25.07
C GLY A 75 11.73 -13.72 24.20
N THR A 76 11.69 -14.64 23.25
CA THR A 76 12.76 -14.90 22.28
C THR A 76 12.62 -13.99 21.07
N VAL A 77 13.74 -13.56 20.48
CA VAL A 77 13.73 -12.58 19.39
C VAL A 77 14.62 -13.04 18.24
N ASP A 78 14.07 -12.97 17.03
CA ASP A 78 14.83 -13.03 15.78
C ASP A 78 14.98 -11.62 15.19
N VAL A 79 16.20 -11.23 14.89
CA VAL A 79 16.52 -10.00 14.16
C VAL A 79 16.68 -10.35 12.69
N LEU A 80 15.77 -9.87 11.85
CA LEU A 80 15.68 -10.19 10.43
C LEU A 80 16.15 -9.01 9.57
N ILE A 81 17.27 -9.17 8.88
CA ILE A 81 17.85 -8.16 7.98
C ILE A 81 17.56 -8.55 6.55
N THR A 82 16.67 -7.80 5.88
CA THR A 82 16.25 -8.10 4.51
C THR A 82 17.20 -7.47 3.49
N THR A 83 17.66 -8.27 2.51
CA THR A 83 18.51 -7.81 1.40
C THR A 83 18.19 -8.52 0.09
N TYR A 84 18.49 -7.89 -1.04
CA TYR A 84 18.36 -8.44 -2.39
C TYR A 84 19.65 -8.30 -3.19
N ASN A 85 20.11 -7.07 -3.41
CA ASN A 85 21.30 -6.75 -4.19
C ASN A 85 22.15 -5.63 -3.56
N GLU A 86 21.87 -5.26 -2.30
CA GLU A 86 22.65 -4.26 -1.58
C GLU A 86 24.09 -4.74 -1.38
N PRO A 87 25.08 -3.82 -1.32
CA PRO A 87 26.49 -4.16 -1.10
C PRO A 87 26.71 -5.02 0.15
N VAL A 88 27.57 -6.02 0.03
CA VAL A 88 27.84 -6.99 1.12
C VAL A 88 28.35 -6.30 2.39
N ASP A 89 29.26 -5.34 2.24
CA ASP A 89 29.84 -4.56 3.34
C ASP A 89 28.78 -3.77 4.12
N MET A 90 27.80 -3.19 3.43
CA MET A 90 26.66 -2.47 4.04
C MET A 90 25.82 -3.43 4.90
N VAL A 91 25.40 -4.56 4.33
CA VAL A 91 24.57 -5.56 5.04
C VAL A 91 25.31 -6.12 6.24
N ILE A 92 26.59 -6.43 6.10
CA ILE A 92 27.42 -6.96 7.18
C ILE A 92 27.66 -5.91 8.29
N ALA A 93 27.77 -4.63 7.93
CA ALA A 93 27.83 -3.56 8.94
C ALA A 93 26.56 -3.52 9.79
N THR A 94 25.40 -3.62 9.16
CA THR A 94 24.10 -3.72 9.85
C THR A 94 24.01 -4.99 10.71
N ALA A 95 24.43 -6.15 10.18
CA ALA A 95 24.41 -7.42 10.90
C ALA A 95 25.34 -7.41 12.13
N ARG A 96 26.53 -6.82 12.01
CA ARG A 96 27.45 -6.65 13.15
C ARG A 96 26.88 -5.70 14.21
N ALA A 97 26.17 -4.66 13.80
CA ALA A 97 25.46 -3.78 14.74
C ALA A 97 24.30 -4.50 15.43
N ALA A 98 23.52 -5.27 14.69
CA ALA A 98 22.43 -6.09 15.22
C ALA A 98 22.96 -7.08 16.29
N LYS A 99 24.08 -7.76 16.06
CA LYS A 99 24.71 -8.63 17.07
C LYS A 99 25.10 -7.91 18.37
N ARG A 100 25.27 -6.59 18.35
CA ARG A 100 25.58 -5.80 19.57
C ARG A 100 24.35 -5.36 20.35
N ILE A 101 23.15 -5.71 19.91
CA ILE A 101 21.93 -5.48 20.69
C ILE A 101 22.07 -6.20 22.04
N ALA A 102 21.85 -5.48 23.13
CA ALA A 102 22.13 -5.95 24.48
C ALA A 102 21.24 -7.10 24.96
N TYR A 103 20.03 -7.24 24.37
CA TYR A 103 19.07 -8.29 24.70
C TYR A 103 19.39 -9.60 23.93
N PRO A 104 19.26 -10.80 24.56
CA PRO A 104 19.49 -12.09 23.87
C PRO A 104 18.59 -12.26 22.65
N HIS A 105 19.19 -12.58 21.50
CA HIS A 105 18.49 -12.73 20.21
C HIS A 105 19.33 -13.51 19.22
N GLU A 106 18.68 -14.00 18.16
CA GLU A 106 19.33 -14.54 16.97
C GLU A 106 19.28 -13.53 15.83
N THR A 107 20.38 -13.41 15.05
CA THR A 107 20.45 -12.46 13.92
C THR A 107 20.55 -13.22 12.61
N TRP A 108 19.71 -12.88 11.64
CA TRP A 108 19.56 -13.53 10.35
C TRP A 108 19.64 -12.53 9.20
N ILE A 109 20.46 -12.84 8.19
CA ILE A 109 20.43 -12.15 6.89
C ILE A 109 19.52 -12.93 5.96
N LEU A 110 18.50 -12.25 5.43
CA LEU A 110 17.52 -12.79 4.49
C LEU A 110 17.88 -12.30 3.09
N ASP A 111 18.65 -13.13 2.35
CA ASP A 111 19.16 -12.74 1.03
C ASP A 111 18.30 -13.30 -0.11
N ASP A 112 17.49 -12.45 -0.69
CA ASP A 112 16.63 -12.78 -1.83
C ASP A 112 17.39 -12.94 -3.15
N GLY A 113 18.65 -12.49 -3.18
CA GLY A 113 19.60 -12.67 -4.29
C GLY A 113 20.32 -14.00 -4.30
N ALA A 114 20.28 -14.77 -3.20
CA ALA A 114 20.98 -16.05 -3.05
C ALA A 114 22.49 -15.97 -3.36
N ARG A 115 23.16 -14.94 -2.85
CA ARG A 115 24.55 -14.58 -3.20
C ARG A 115 25.56 -15.37 -2.38
N PRO A 116 26.50 -16.13 -3.02
CA PRO A 116 27.51 -16.91 -2.31
C PRO A 116 28.48 -16.07 -1.45
N ASP A 117 28.83 -14.87 -1.91
CA ASP A 117 29.68 -13.91 -1.18
C ASP A 117 28.97 -13.38 0.07
N MET A 118 27.68 -13.10 0.00
CA MET A 118 26.87 -12.74 1.17
C MET A 118 26.78 -13.88 2.18
N ALA A 119 26.58 -15.13 1.72
CA ALA A 119 26.55 -16.30 2.58
C ALA A 119 27.90 -16.54 3.28
N ALA A 120 29.03 -16.32 2.59
CA ALA A 120 30.37 -16.40 3.17
C ALA A 120 30.57 -15.31 4.22
N ALA A 121 30.22 -14.06 3.91
CA ALA A 121 30.36 -12.93 4.82
C ALA A 121 29.46 -13.05 6.06
N ALA A 122 28.23 -13.58 5.91
CA ALA A 122 27.33 -13.88 7.03
C ALA A 122 27.94 -14.89 7.99
N ARG A 123 28.55 -15.97 7.47
CA ARG A 123 29.23 -16.98 8.26
C ARG A 123 30.43 -16.39 9.00
N GLU A 124 31.22 -15.55 8.35
CA GLU A 124 32.36 -14.87 8.99
C GLU A 124 31.88 -13.91 10.10
N ALA A 125 30.78 -13.20 9.88
CA ALA A 125 30.17 -12.34 10.89
C ALA A 125 29.51 -13.13 12.03
N GLY A 126 29.36 -14.45 11.89
CA GLY A 126 28.70 -15.33 12.86
C GLY A 126 27.20 -15.02 13.00
N VAL A 127 26.50 -14.75 11.89
CA VAL A 127 25.06 -14.57 11.81
C VAL A 127 24.43 -15.62 10.91
N GLY A 128 23.16 -15.92 11.12
CA GLY A 128 22.41 -16.83 10.27
C GLY A 128 22.21 -16.27 8.86
N TYR A 129 22.05 -17.17 7.89
CA TYR A 129 21.80 -16.84 6.50
C TYR A 129 20.63 -17.66 5.97
N ILE A 130 19.62 -17.00 5.47
CA ILE A 130 18.41 -17.61 4.88
C ILE A 130 18.26 -17.10 3.46
N THR A 131 18.02 -18.03 2.53
CA THR A 131 17.62 -17.74 1.15
C THR A 131 16.42 -18.59 0.77
N ARG A 132 15.73 -18.23 -0.31
CA ARG A 132 14.58 -18.99 -0.79
C ARG A 132 15.03 -20.28 -1.47
N SER A 133 14.32 -21.38 -1.17
CA SER A 133 14.54 -22.67 -1.81
C SER A 133 14.09 -22.69 -3.27
N SER A 134 14.38 -23.79 -3.98
CA SER A 134 13.90 -24.05 -5.34
C SER A 134 12.38 -24.11 -5.45
N ASP A 135 11.65 -24.31 -4.33
CA ASP A 135 10.18 -24.29 -4.33
C ASP A 135 9.59 -22.95 -4.77
N TRP A 136 10.40 -21.89 -4.77
CA TRP A 136 10.03 -20.55 -5.25
C TRP A 136 10.31 -20.33 -6.75
N ASP A 137 10.90 -21.29 -7.44
CA ASP A 137 11.22 -21.15 -8.86
C ASP A 137 9.95 -21.21 -9.70
N GLY A 138 9.78 -20.23 -10.59
CA GLY A 138 8.59 -20.10 -11.42
C GLY A 138 7.32 -19.59 -10.70
N LYS A 139 7.40 -19.33 -9.38
CA LYS A 139 6.26 -18.87 -8.58
C LYS A 139 6.40 -17.39 -8.16
N PRO A 140 5.30 -16.72 -7.76
CA PRO A 140 5.35 -15.32 -7.31
C PRO A 140 6.29 -15.15 -6.13
N ARG A 141 7.26 -14.25 -6.25
CA ARG A 141 8.26 -14.03 -5.19
C ARG A 141 7.82 -13.03 -4.13
N HIS A 142 6.85 -12.17 -4.40
CA HIS A 142 6.31 -11.14 -3.48
C HIS A 142 7.37 -10.25 -2.81
N ALA A 143 8.51 -10.04 -3.47
CA ALA A 143 9.62 -9.20 -3.01
C ALA A 143 9.92 -9.38 -1.51
N LYS A 144 9.98 -8.28 -0.73
CA LYS A 144 10.29 -8.30 0.71
C LYS A 144 9.30 -9.11 1.53
N ALA A 145 7.99 -9.02 1.24
CA ALA A 145 6.97 -9.79 1.96
C ALA A 145 7.21 -11.30 1.85
N GLY A 146 7.49 -11.80 0.64
CA GLY A 146 7.79 -13.22 0.43
C GLY A 146 9.10 -13.66 1.10
N ASN A 147 10.13 -12.79 1.14
CA ASN A 147 11.37 -13.08 1.85
C ASN A 147 11.15 -13.19 3.37
N LEU A 148 10.38 -12.28 3.95
CA LEU A 148 9.98 -12.33 5.36
C LEU A 148 9.08 -13.55 5.65
N ASN A 149 8.12 -13.85 4.78
CA ASN A 149 7.28 -15.04 4.92
C ASN A 149 8.11 -16.32 4.92
N ASN A 150 9.10 -16.44 4.03
CA ASN A 150 10.04 -17.58 4.02
C ASN A 150 10.81 -17.70 5.34
N ALA A 151 11.31 -16.59 5.87
CA ALA A 151 12.05 -16.58 7.14
C ALA A 151 11.18 -16.96 8.33
N LEU A 152 9.89 -16.58 8.36
CA LEU A 152 8.96 -16.93 9.42
C LEU A 152 8.78 -18.44 9.63
N PHE A 153 8.95 -19.25 8.58
CA PHE A 153 8.90 -20.71 8.66
C PHE A 153 10.27 -21.36 8.90
N SER A 154 11.34 -20.54 8.92
CA SER A 154 12.72 -21.01 9.12
C SER A 154 13.32 -20.58 10.45
N THR A 155 12.60 -19.78 11.24
CA THR A 155 13.04 -19.21 12.52
C THR A 155 11.97 -19.40 13.60
N GLU A 156 12.34 -19.27 14.89
CA GLU A 156 11.46 -19.67 16.01
C GLU A 156 11.18 -18.55 17.04
N GLY A 157 11.82 -17.38 16.92
CA GLY A 157 11.65 -16.27 17.86
C GLY A 157 10.19 -15.84 18.02
N GLU A 158 9.75 -15.61 19.25
CA GLU A 158 8.40 -15.10 19.55
C GLU A 158 8.17 -13.70 18.94
N PHE A 159 9.23 -12.90 18.93
CA PHE A 159 9.23 -11.56 18.36
C PHE A 159 10.24 -11.44 17.23
N LEU A 160 9.93 -10.57 16.29
CA LEU A 160 10.71 -10.36 15.07
C LEU A 160 11.08 -8.89 14.97
N LEU A 161 12.36 -8.54 15.11
CA LEU A 161 12.84 -7.20 14.78
C LEU A 161 13.19 -7.17 13.29
N ILE A 162 12.45 -6.40 12.50
CA ILE A 162 12.68 -6.28 11.06
C ILE A 162 13.51 -5.04 10.76
N LEU A 163 14.62 -5.25 10.04
CA LEU A 163 15.55 -4.21 9.60
C LEU A 163 15.77 -4.29 8.09
N ASP A 164 15.86 -3.13 7.44
CA ASP A 164 16.41 -3.05 6.09
C ASP A 164 17.93 -3.21 6.10
N ALA A 165 18.52 -3.52 4.96
CA ALA A 165 19.95 -3.78 4.78
C ALA A 165 20.88 -2.67 5.31
N ASP A 166 20.39 -1.44 5.37
CA ASP A 166 21.13 -0.23 5.78
C ASP A 166 20.70 0.34 7.15
N GLN A 167 19.77 -0.33 7.85
CA GLN A 167 19.23 0.17 9.13
C GLN A 167 20.07 -0.37 10.32
N VAL A 168 20.99 0.46 10.79
CA VAL A 168 21.87 0.15 11.93
C VAL A 168 21.11 0.35 13.24
N PRO A 169 20.81 -0.71 14.01
CA PRO A 169 20.06 -0.62 15.25
C PRO A 169 20.92 -0.10 16.41
N ASP A 170 20.25 0.60 17.34
CA ASP A 170 20.80 0.94 18.64
C ASP A 170 20.86 -0.33 19.54
N PRO A 171 21.90 -0.51 20.36
CA PRO A 171 22.00 -1.66 21.27
C PRO A 171 20.81 -1.81 22.23
N LEU A 172 20.09 -0.76 22.54
CA LEU A 172 18.97 -0.78 23.48
C LEU A 172 17.60 -0.98 22.81
N ILE A 173 17.52 -1.14 21.49
CA ILE A 173 16.25 -1.20 20.76
C ILE A 173 15.26 -2.22 21.34
N LEU A 174 15.72 -3.43 21.65
CA LEU A 174 14.88 -4.48 22.23
C LEU A 174 14.50 -4.19 23.69
N HIS A 175 15.40 -3.60 24.46
CA HIS A 175 15.09 -3.16 25.83
C HIS A 175 14.02 -2.07 25.87
N ARG A 176 13.96 -1.20 24.87
CA ARG A 176 12.98 -0.10 24.78
C ARG A 176 11.64 -0.53 24.21
N THR A 177 11.57 -1.65 23.49
CA THR A 177 10.38 -2.04 22.72
C THR A 177 9.67 -3.28 23.25
N LEU A 178 10.37 -4.31 23.74
CA LEU A 178 9.77 -5.59 24.11
C LEU A 178 8.79 -5.49 25.29
N GLY A 179 9.04 -4.59 26.23
CA GLY A 179 8.16 -4.44 27.40
C GLY A 179 6.72 -4.07 27.04
N TYR A 180 6.47 -3.41 25.91
CA TYR A 180 5.10 -3.11 25.47
C TYR A 180 4.26 -4.35 25.17
N PHE A 181 4.87 -5.45 24.74
CA PHE A 181 4.18 -6.71 24.47
C PHE A 181 3.84 -7.45 25.79
N ALA A 182 4.64 -7.23 26.83
CA ALA A 182 4.35 -7.75 28.17
C ALA A 182 3.29 -6.90 28.89
N ASP A 183 3.32 -5.57 28.71
CA ASP A 183 2.32 -4.65 29.26
C ASP A 183 0.92 -4.86 28.65
N ASP A 184 0.85 -5.26 27.38
CA ASP A 184 -0.42 -5.48 26.66
C ASP A 184 -0.28 -6.66 25.68
N PRO A 185 -0.86 -7.84 26.00
CA PRO A 185 -0.81 -9.03 25.15
C PRO A 185 -1.46 -8.87 23.76
N GLU A 186 -2.35 -7.87 23.59
CA GLU A 186 -2.98 -7.58 22.30
C GLU A 186 -2.07 -6.75 21.37
N VAL A 187 -0.88 -6.34 21.81
CA VAL A 187 0.08 -5.65 20.96
C VAL A 187 0.74 -6.65 20.02
N ALA A 188 0.57 -6.42 18.72
CA ALA A 188 1.21 -7.18 17.64
C ALA A 188 2.41 -6.48 17.02
N LEU A 189 2.49 -5.14 17.16
CA LEU A 189 3.46 -4.30 16.47
C LEU A 189 3.92 -3.15 17.36
N VAL A 190 5.24 -2.99 17.47
CA VAL A 190 5.87 -1.78 18.01
C VAL A 190 6.74 -1.17 16.92
N GLN A 191 6.37 0.01 16.41
CA GLN A 191 7.10 0.76 15.39
C GLN A 191 7.94 1.86 16.03
N THR A 192 9.19 2.00 15.59
CA THR A 192 10.07 3.13 15.94
C THR A 192 10.31 4.02 14.72
N PRO A 193 10.76 5.29 14.88
CA PRO A 193 11.07 6.17 13.76
C PRO A 193 12.11 5.59 12.81
N GLN A 194 11.98 5.89 11.52
CA GLN A 194 13.11 5.79 10.60
C GLN A 194 13.86 7.12 10.64
N TRP A 195 15.17 7.05 10.78
CA TRP A 195 16.07 8.19 10.80
C TRP A 195 17.25 7.95 9.86
N PHE A 196 17.67 8.98 9.13
CA PHE A 196 18.71 8.84 8.11
C PHE A 196 19.96 9.62 8.49
N MET A 197 21.11 8.92 8.57
CA MET A 197 22.38 9.50 9.02
C MET A 197 23.11 10.28 7.93
N ASN A 198 22.79 10.05 6.66
CA ASN A 198 23.41 10.72 5.51
C ASN A 198 22.62 11.95 5.02
N VAL A 199 21.75 12.50 5.85
CA VAL A 199 20.95 13.67 5.52
C VAL A 199 21.51 14.88 6.26
N ASP A 200 21.89 15.91 5.50
CA ASP A 200 22.34 17.20 6.05
C ASP A 200 21.18 17.96 6.71
N ASP A 201 21.53 18.92 7.57
CA ASP A 201 20.55 19.82 8.24
C ASP A 201 19.60 20.56 7.28
N ALA A 202 20.01 20.79 6.04
CA ALA A 202 19.21 21.42 5.01
C ALA A 202 18.18 20.49 4.36
N ASP A 203 18.41 19.18 4.46
CA ASP A 203 17.61 18.11 3.88
C ASP A 203 17.07 18.43 2.45
N PRO A 204 17.98 18.61 1.48
CA PRO A 204 17.59 19.08 0.15
C PRO A 204 16.64 18.14 -0.59
N LEU A 205 16.61 16.84 -0.23
CA LEU A 205 15.71 15.84 -0.80
C LEU A 205 14.44 15.60 0.04
N GLY A 206 14.30 16.24 1.21
CA GLY A 206 13.15 16.06 2.10
C GLY A 206 13.03 14.62 2.64
N SER A 207 14.17 13.97 2.88
CA SER A 207 14.22 12.54 3.20
C SER A 207 13.86 12.23 4.64
N GLN A 208 14.18 13.10 5.61
CA GLN A 208 13.93 12.84 7.04
C GLN A 208 12.45 12.73 7.40
N ALA A 209 11.57 13.43 6.68
CA ALA A 209 10.13 13.44 6.92
C ALA A 209 9.74 13.55 8.42
N PRO A 210 10.26 14.52 9.19
CA PRO A 210 10.17 14.54 10.65
C PRO A 210 8.73 14.73 11.15
N LEU A 211 7.85 15.32 10.35
CA LEU A 211 6.43 15.45 10.68
C LEU A 211 5.72 14.09 10.64
N PHE A 212 6.10 13.22 9.69
CA PHE A 212 5.51 11.89 9.54
C PHE A 212 5.96 10.95 10.66
N TYR A 213 7.28 10.80 10.86
CA TYR A 213 7.85 9.93 11.90
C TYR A 213 7.76 10.51 13.32
N GLY A 214 7.31 11.71 13.49
CA GLY A 214 7.03 12.32 14.79
C GLY A 214 5.52 12.44 15.03
N PRO A 215 4.96 13.67 14.92
CA PRO A 215 3.59 13.95 15.34
C PRO A 215 2.52 13.11 14.65
N ILE A 216 2.65 12.80 13.35
CA ILE A 216 1.63 12.03 12.62
C ILE A 216 1.53 10.61 13.16
N GLN A 217 2.66 9.90 13.33
CA GLN A 217 2.64 8.55 13.89
C GLN A 217 2.20 8.54 15.36
N GLN A 218 2.60 9.55 16.16
CA GLN A 218 2.10 9.73 17.54
C GLN A 218 0.58 9.97 17.57
N GLY A 219 0.04 10.72 16.60
CA GLY A 219 -1.38 10.92 16.44
C GLY A 219 -2.11 9.61 16.11
N LYS A 220 -1.59 8.87 15.14
CA LYS A 220 -2.12 7.55 14.76
C LYS A 220 -2.05 6.53 15.90
N ASP A 221 -0.98 6.53 16.69
CA ASP A 221 -0.87 5.72 17.90
C ASP A 221 -2.02 5.95 18.89
N GLY A 222 -2.40 7.22 19.07
CA GLY A 222 -3.55 7.58 19.90
C GLY A 222 -4.88 6.99 19.42
N TRP A 223 -4.99 6.64 18.14
CA TRP A 223 -6.15 5.99 17.53
C TRP A 223 -5.96 4.47 17.35
N ASN A 224 -4.88 3.89 17.86
CA ASN A 224 -4.49 2.50 17.61
C ASN A 224 -4.40 2.20 16.11
N ALA A 225 -3.74 3.08 15.38
CA ALA A 225 -3.59 3.03 13.92
C ALA A 225 -2.15 3.37 13.46
N ALA A 226 -1.18 3.40 14.37
CA ALA A 226 0.22 3.41 13.99
C ALA A 226 0.52 2.14 13.21
N PHE A 227 1.16 2.26 12.06
CA PHE A 227 1.35 1.11 11.18
C PHE A 227 2.83 0.81 10.96
N PHE A 228 3.09 -0.41 10.53
CA PHE A 228 4.40 -0.87 10.12
C PHE A 228 4.91 -0.07 8.92
N CYS A 229 6.11 0.50 9.03
CA CYS A 229 6.74 1.33 8.01
C CYS A 229 7.81 0.58 7.21
N GLY A 230 7.77 -0.75 7.23
CA GLY A 230 8.67 -1.63 6.49
C GLY A 230 9.94 -2.01 7.24
N SER A 231 10.44 -1.20 8.17
CA SER A 231 11.66 -1.43 8.93
C SER A 231 11.57 -0.83 10.33
N ASN A 232 12.54 -1.11 11.20
CA ASN A 232 12.66 -0.58 12.56
C ASN A 232 11.44 -0.89 13.43
N ALA A 233 10.91 -2.08 13.29
CA ALA A 233 9.73 -2.51 14.00
C ALA A 233 9.92 -3.90 14.61
N VAL A 234 9.33 -4.09 15.79
CA VAL A 234 9.20 -5.40 16.42
C VAL A 234 7.77 -5.90 16.21
N LEU A 235 7.62 -7.10 15.68
CA LEU A 235 6.33 -7.75 15.43
C LEU A 235 6.21 -9.04 16.25
N ARG A 236 4.99 -9.36 16.70
CA ARG A 236 4.67 -10.63 17.35
C ARG A 236 4.42 -11.70 16.29
N ARG A 237 5.14 -12.82 16.35
CA ARG A 237 5.01 -13.95 15.43
C ARG A 237 3.59 -14.51 15.40
N ASP A 238 2.98 -14.76 16.55
CA ASP A 238 1.63 -15.33 16.64
C ASP A 238 0.59 -14.48 15.92
N ALA A 239 0.70 -13.15 16.02
CA ALA A 239 -0.21 -12.25 15.33
C ALA A 239 -0.06 -12.35 13.80
N LEU A 240 1.17 -12.46 13.30
CA LEU A 240 1.44 -12.65 11.88
C LEU A 240 0.96 -14.03 11.40
N MET A 241 1.20 -15.09 12.17
CA MET A 241 0.75 -16.45 11.83
C MET A 241 -0.78 -16.52 11.81
N GLN A 242 -1.46 -15.91 12.79
CA GLN A 242 -2.93 -15.80 12.78
C GLN A 242 -3.42 -15.08 11.52
N LEU A 243 -2.76 -13.98 11.13
CA LEU A 243 -3.10 -13.24 9.92
C LEU A 243 -2.96 -14.13 8.68
N GLY A 244 -1.86 -14.85 8.57
CA GLY A 244 -1.58 -15.76 7.46
C GLY A 244 -2.63 -16.87 7.35
N ILE A 245 -2.98 -17.51 8.47
CA ILE A 245 -4.00 -18.58 8.53
C ILE A 245 -5.38 -18.03 8.13
N VAL A 246 -5.79 -16.88 8.69
CA VAL A 246 -7.09 -16.27 8.36
C VAL A 246 -7.13 -15.85 6.88
N GLY A 247 -6.02 -15.32 6.35
CA GLY A 247 -5.88 -15.00 4.93
C GLY A 247 -6.03 -16.25 4.07
N TYR A 248 -5.30 -17.30 4.38
CA TYR A 248 -5.35 -18.59 3.68
C TYR A 248 -6.78 -19.19 3.65
N VAL A 249 -7.45 -19.26 4.80
CA VAL A 249 -8.83 -19.79 4.88
C VAL A 249 -9.76 -18.97 3.99
N ARG A 250 -9.69 -17.63 4.07
CA ARG A 250 -10.53 -16.74 3.26
C ARG A 250 -10.30 -16.93 1.76
N ASP A 251 -9.05 -17.09 1.34
CA ASP A 251 -8.71 -17.26 -0.06
C ASP A 251 -9.19 -18.61 -0.59
N VAL A 252 -9.09 -19.68 0.22
CA VAL A 252 -9.65 -20.99 -0.11
C VAL A 252 -11.19 -20.92 -0.21
N GLU A 253 -11.87 -20.24 0.71
CA GLU A 253 -13.32 -20.00 0.64
C GLU A 253 -13.72 -19.26 -0.65
N GLN A 254 -13.01 -18.18 -0.99
CA GLN A 254 -13.29 -17.41 -2.20
C GLN A 254 -13.01 -18.21 -3.48
N SER A 255 -11.93 -18.98 -3.51
CA SER A 255 -11.62 -19.89 -4.62
C SER A 255 -12.71 -20.92 -4.78
N THR A 256 -13.12 -21.59 -3.69
CA THR A 256 -14.22 -22.55 -3.69
C THR A 256 -15.52 -21.95 -4.20
N ALA A 257 -15.88 -20.74 -3.73
CA ALA A 257 -17.08 -20.04 -4.19
C ALA A 257 -17.04 -19.70 -5.69
N ARG A 258 -15.88 -19.28 -6.21
CA ARG A 258 -15.68 -19.03 -7.65
C ARG A 258 -15.82 -20.30 -8.46
N THR A 259 -15.19 -21.37 -8.03
CA THR A 259 -15.26 -22.70 -8.68
C THR A 259 -16.68 -23.24 -8.72
N LEU A 260 -17.42 -23.16 -7.61
CA LEU A 260 -18.82 -23.59 -7.58
C LEU A 260 -19.69 -22.77 -8.56
N ARG A 261 -19.47 -21.44 -8.68
CA ARG A 261 -20.17 -20.61 -9.69
C ARG A 261 -19.82 -21.02 -11.12
N ALA A 262 -18.55 -21.32 -11.40
CA ALA A 262 -18.13 -21.79 -12.71
C ALA A 262 -18.77 -23.16 -13.03
N ALA A 263 -18.78 -24.07 -12.07
CA ALA A 263 -19.46 -25.38 -12.19
C ALA A 263 -20.96 -25.23 -12.46
N GLU A 264 -21.65 -24.33 -11.73
CA GLU A 264 -23.07 -24.01 -12.00
C GLU A 264 -23.27 -23.53 -13.44
N ALA A 265 -22.41 -22.63 -13.94
CA ALA A 265 -22.51 -22.08 -15.29
C ALA A 265 -22.30 -23.15 -16.37
N VAL A 266 -21.29 -24.03 -16.19
CA VAL A 266 -20.99 -25.17 -17.09
C VAL A 266 -22.17 -26.13 -17.14
N LEU A 267 -22.68 -26.54 -15.98
CA LEU A 267 -23.81 -27.47 -15.89
C LEU A 267 -25.10 -26.88 -16.46
N ALA A 268 -25.40 -25.61 -16.16
CA ALA A 268 -26.57 -24.91 -16.69
C ALA A 268 -26.52 -24.81 -18.22
N LYS A 269 -25.33 -24.56 -18.80
CA LYS A 269 -25.13 -24.51 -20.25
C LYS A 269 -25.36 -25.89 -20.88
N ALA A 270 -24.72 -26.92 -20.33
CA ALA A 270 -24.87 -28.28 -20.82
C ALA A 270 -26.32 -28.84 -20.70
N ALA A 271 -27.03 -28.49 -19.61
CA ALA A 271 -28.43 -28.86 -19.41
C ALA A 271 -29.44 -28.18 -20.38
N ARG A 272 -29.02 -27.08 -21.06
CA ARG A 272 -29.82 -26.38 -22.09
C ARG A 272 -29.67 -26.96 -23.50
N ASP A 273 -28.70 -27.85 -23.71
CA ASP A 273 -28.51 -28.49 -25.01
C ASP A 273 -29.73 -29.32 -25.37
N ARG A 274 -30.41 -28.94 -26.46
CA ARG A 274 -31.61 -29.63 -26.96
C ARG A 274 -31.29 -30.95 -27.65
N ALA A 275 -30.06 -31.15 -28.08
CA ALA A 275 -29.59 -32.39 -28.71
C ALA A 275 -29.34 -33.51 -27.68
N ALA A 276 -29.15 -33.16 -26.39
CA ALA A 276 -28.93 -34.13 -25.33
C ALA A 276 -30.25 -34.87 -24.93
N ASP A 277 -30.11 -36.15 -24.57
CA ASP A 277 -31.20 -36.97 -24.05
C ASP A 277 -31.91 -36.29 -22.86
N PRO A 278 -33.25 -36.33 -22.76
CA PRO A 278 -33.99 -35.80 -21.62
C PRO A 278 -33.55 -36.34 -20.26
N ALA A 279 -33.16 -37.62 -20.15
CA ALA A 279 -32.64 -38.20 -18.92
C ALA A 279 -31.28 -37.62 -18.52
N VAL A 280 -30.40 -37.40 -19.50
CA VAL A 280 -29.10 -36.78 -19.31
C VAL A 280 -29.27 -35.32 -18.85
N ARG A 281 -30.18 -34.58 -19.48
CA ARG A 281 -30.49 -33.19 -19.07
C ARG A 281 -31.04 -33.11 -17.65
N LEU A 282 -31.81 -34.10 -17.23
CA LEU A 282 -32.30 -34.19 -15.85
C LEU A 282 -31.16 -34.41 -14.87
N GLN A 283 -30.22 -35.31 -15.15
CA GLN A 283 -29.05 -35.56 -14.30
C GLN A 283 -28.17 -34.31 -14.17
N LEU A 284 -27.91 -33.58 -15.27
CA LEU A 284 -27.15 -32.33 -15.24
C LEU A 284 -27.85 -31.23 -14.41
N ARG A 285 -29.20 -31.17 -14.45
CA ARG A 285 -29.98 -30.25 -13.60
C ARG A 285 -29.93 -30.64 -12.12
N LEU A 286 -30.01 -31.91 -11.80
CA LEU A 286 -29.90 -32.41 -10.42
C LEU A 286 -28.52 -32.10 -9.86
N LEU A 287 -27.45 -32.37 -10.62
CA LEU A 287 -26.09 -32.02 -10.23
C LEU A 287 -25.91 -30.49 -10.06
N GLY A 288 -26.47 -29.71 -10.97
CA GLY A 288 -26.48 -28.24 -10.85
C GLY A 288 -27.19 -27.77 -9.58
N GLY A 289 -28.28 -28.44 -9.18
CA GLY A 289 -28.96 -28.17 -7.91
C GLY A 289 -28.10 -28.46 -6.69
N GLU A 290 -27.35 -29.57 -6.69
CA GLU A 290 -26.40 -29.90 -5.62
C GLU A 290 -25.26 -28.87 -5.51
N VAL A 291 -24.71 -28.44 -6.65
CA VAL A 291 -23.67 -27.40 -6.68
C VAL A 291 -24.20 -26.05 -6.16
N THR A 292 -25.45 -25.69 -6.54
CA THR A 292 -26.10 -24.47 -6.03
C THR A 292 -26.31 -24.54 -4.51
N GLN A 293 -26.77 -25.71 -4.03
CA GLN A 293 -26.98 -25.95 -2.60
C GLN A 293 -25.64 -25.90 -1.83
N ALA A 294 -24.56 -26.45 -2.39
CA ALA A 294 -23.23 -26.40 -1.83
C ALA A 294 -22.75 -24.94 -1.68
N ARG A 295 -22.99 -24.07 -2.68
CA ARG A 295 -22.67 -22.65 -2.60
C ARG A 295 -23.45 -21.94 -1.50
N VAL A 296 -24.75 -22.21 -1.38
CA VAL A 296 -25.57 -21.63 -0.30
C VAL A 296 -25.05 -22.04 1.08
N ARG A 297 -24.62 -23.29 1.23
CA ARG A 297 -24.03 -23.78 2.49
C ARG A 297 -22.68 -23.14 2.80
N LEU A 298 -21.83 -22.97 1.77
CA LEU A 298 -20.56 -22.26 1.92
C LEU A 298 -20.81 -20.81 2.36
N ASP A 299 -21.77 -20.12 1.75
CA ASP A 299 -22.17 -18.76 2.15
C ASP A 299 -22.77 -18.70 3.57
N ALA A 300 -23.34 -19.81 4.07
CA ALA A 300 -23.84 -19.96 5.44
C ALA A 300 -22.73 -20.28 6.46
N GLY A 301 -21.49 -20.55 6.02
CA GLY A 301 -20.34 -20.83 6.87
C GLY A 301 -20.11 -22.31 7.18
N ASP A 302 -20.68 -23.22 6.40
CA ASP A 302 -20.41 -24.67 6.53
C ASP A 302 -18.93 -24.96 6.19
N PRO A 303 -18.31 -25.97 6.83
CA PRO A 303 -16.91 -26.33 6.56
C PRO A 303 -16.66 -26.66 5.09
N ILE A 304 -15.62 -26.05 4.50
CA ILE A 304 -15.26 -26.22 3.08
C ILE A 304 -15.11 -27.70 2.71
N GLY A 305 -14.46 -28.50 3.57
CA GLY A 305 -14.26 -29.94 3.35
C GLY A 305 -15.57 -30.72 3.24
N GLU A 306 -16.60 -30.37 4.01
CA GLU A 306 -17.92 -31.00 3.92
C GLU A 306 -18.65 -30.60 2.65
N VAL A 307 -18.56 -29.28 2.30
CA VAL A 307 -19.19 -28.75 1.09
C VAL A 307 -18.58 -29.37 -0.17
N THR A 308 -17.25 -29.40 -0.27
CA THR A 308 -16.54 -29.98 -1.44
C THR A 308 -16.75 -31.50 -1.55
N TYR A 309 -16.70 -32.24 -0.44
CA TYR A 309 -16.94 -33.66 -0.41
C TYR A 309 -18.34 -34.03 -0.95
N ARG A 310 -19.38 -33.29 -0.55
CA ARG A 310 -20.75 -33.51 -1.04
C ARG A 310 -20.87 -33.27 -2.54
N VAL A 311 -20.27 -32.21 -3.06
CA VAL A 311 -20.28 -31.92 -4.50
C VAL A 311 -19.53 -33.03 -5.26
N GLN A 312 -18.37 -33.45 -4.75
CA GLN A 312 -17.58 -34.52 -5.36
C GLN A 312 -18.35 -35.84 -5.41
N SER A 313 -19.01 -36.20 -4.31
CA SER A 313 -19.89 -37.39 -4.25
C SER A 313 -21.05 -37.29 -5.24
N ALA A 314 -21.65 -36.11 -5.42
CA ALA A 314 -22.71 -35.89 -6.39
C ALA A 314 -22.19 -35.98 -7.84
N VAL A 315 -21.00 -35.46 -8.13
CA VAL A 315 -20.30 -35.55 -9.42
C VAL A 315 -20.00 -37.02 -9.76
N ASP A 316 -19.46 -37.79 -8.82
CA ASP A 316 -19.15 -39.20 -9.00
C ASP A 316 -20.42 -40.03 -9.25
N THR A 317 -21.51 -39.67 -8.58
CA THR A 317 -22.81 -40.33 -8.77
C THR A 317 -23.37 -40.00 -10.15
N ALA A 318 -23.39 -38.74 -10.55
CA ALA A 318 -23.85 -38.30 -11.85
C ALA A 318 -23.02 -38.91 -13.00
N SER A 319 -21.69 -38.96 -12.83
CA SER A 319 -20.78 -39.59 -13.80
C SER A 319 -21.10 -41.08 -14.00
N ARG A 320 -21.27 -41.81 -12.89
CA ARG A 320 -21.64 -43.24 -12.95
C ARG A 320 -22.99 -43.48 -13.62
N GLU A 321 -23.98 -42.66 -13.36
CA GLU A 321 -25.30 -42.77 -13.98
C GLU A 321 -25.26 -42.45 -15.49
N LEU A 322 -24.50 -41.43 -15.90
CA LEU A 322 -24.31 -41.10 -17.30
C LEU A 322 -23.59 -42.21 -18.06
N VAL A 323 -22.52 -42.78 -17.48
CA VAL A 323 -21.81 -43.93 -18.09
C VAL A 323 -22.70 -45.18 -18.17
N ARG A 324 -23.51 -45.47 -17.14
CA ARG A 324 -24.48 -46.59 -17.20
C ARG A 324 -25.52 -46.39 -18.30
N GLY A 325 -26.03 -45.15 -18.46
CA GLY A 325 -26.97 -44.82 -19.52
C GLY A 325 -26.37 -44.99 -20.92
N ASP A 326 -25.11 -44.55 -21.10
CA ASP A 326 -24.39 -44.74 -22.36
C ASP A 326 -24.08 -46.21 -22.68
N LEU A 327 -23.63 -46.96 -21.66
CA LEU A 327 -23.40 -48.40 -21.80
C LEU A 327 -24.70 -49.18 -22.12
N ALA A 328 -25.83 -48.79 -21.52
CA ALA A 328 -27.11 -49.39 -21.81
C ALA A 328 -27.56 -49.11 -23.27
N ARG A 329 -27.33 -47.87 -23.75
CA ARG A 329 -27.57 -47.49 -25.15
C ARG A 329 -26.64 -48.24 -26.11
N MET A 330 -25.33 -48.26 -25.83
CA MET A 330 -24.37 -49.03 -26.63
C MET A 330 -24.71 -50.50 -26.70
N ARG A 331 -25.18 -51.10 -25.60
CA ARG A 331 -25.64 -52.49 -25.59
C ARG A 331 -26.90 -52.69 -26.43
N ALA A 332 -27.84 -51.75 -26.40
CA ALA A 332 -29.03 -51.78 -27.24
C ALA A 332 -28.68 -51.61 -28.73
N ASP A 333 -27.75 -50.67 -29.04
CA ASP A 333 -27.27 -50.45 -30.41
C ASP A 333 -26.43 -51.64 -30.93
N LEU A 334 -25.56 -52.23 -30.10
CA LEU A 334 -24.80 -53.45 -30.43
C LEU A 334 -25.71 -54.68 -30.58
N ALA A 335 -26.81 -54.75 -29.83
CA ALA A 335 -27.81 -55.79 -30.02
C ALA A 335 -28.56 -55.61 -31.34
N SER A 336 -28.61 -54.43 -31.92
CA SER A 336 -29.22 -54.10 -33.22
C SER A 336 -28.28 -54.23 -34.40
N ILE A 337 -26.93 -54.12 -34.16
CA ILE A 337 -25.88 -54.11 -35.20
C ILE A 337 -24.80 -55.11 -34.75
N GLY A 338 -24.80 -56.32 -35.34
CA GLY A 338 -23.71 -57.28 -35.11
C GLY A 338 -22.39 -56.73 -35.64
N GLU A 339 -21.39 -56.59 -34.76
CA GLU A 339 -19.97 -56.35 -35.00
C GLU A 339 -19.51 -54.90 -35.28
N LEU A 340 -18.70 -54.33 -34.37
CA LEU A 340 -17.55 -53.47 -34.70
C LEU A 340 -16.61 -53.19 -33.47
N PRO A 341 -15.27 -52.96 -33.68
CA PRO A 341 -14.27 -52.93 -32.61
C PRO A 341 -14.06 -51.55 -31.99
N VAL A 342 -13.69 -51.56 -30.70
CA VAL A 342 -13.45 -50.36 -29.87
C VAL A 342 -11.96 -49.96 -29.84
N GLN A 343 -11.65 -48.70 -30.08
CA GLN A 343 -10.33 -48.08 -29.85
C GLN A 343 -10.31 -47.31 -28.53
N ARG A 344 -9.25 -47.50 -27.73
CA ARG A 344 -8.93 -46.74 -26.51
C ARG A 344 -8.06 -45.55 -26.86
N ASP A 345 -8.30 -44.42 -26.23
CA ASP A 345 -7.30 -43.40 -25.90
C ASP A 345 -7.95 -42.26 -25.09
N ALA A 346 -7.37 -41.79 -24.05
CA ALA A 346 -6.36 -40.83 -23.79
C ALA A 346 -6.37 -40.39 -22.33
N GLU A 347 -5.20 -40.33 -21.73
CA GLU A 347 -4.90 -39.72 -20.46
C GLU A 347 -5.13 -38.19 -20.52
N LEU A 348 -5.90 -37.69 -19.57
CA LEU A 348 -6.03 -36.24 -19.36
C LEU A 348 -4.97 -35.81 -18.34
N ASP A 349 -3.95 -35.13 -18.81
CA ASP A 349 -2.97 -34.42 -18.00
C ASP A 349 -3.64 -33.38 -17.09
N ALA A 350 -3.19 -33.30 -15.86
CA ALA A 350 -3.66 -32.35 -14.86
C ALA A 350 -3.40 -30.91 -15.33
N VAL A 351 -4.45 -30.20 -15.75
CA VAL A 351 -4.41 -28.81 -16.14
C VAL A 351 -4.59 -27.94 -14.89
N VAL A 352 -3.62 -27.11 -14.59
CA VAL A 352 -3.77 -26.03 -13.60
C VAL A 352 -4.74 -25.00 -14.20
N ILE A 353 -5.91 -24.84 -13.59
CA ILE A 353 -6.96 -23.94 -14.08
C ILE A 353 -6.85 -22.62 -13.29
N ASP A 354 -6.33 -21.58 -13.96
CA ASP A 354 -6.39 -20.20 -13.50
C ASP A 354 -7.75 -19.53 -13.77
N ASP A 355 -7.92 -18.27 -13.35
CA ASP A 355 -9.18 -17.53 -13.56
C ASP A 355 -9.53 -17.41 -15.07
N ALA A 356 -8.55 -17.34 -15.96
CA ALA A 356 -8.75 -17.31 -17.42
C ALA A 356 -9.20 -18.68 -17.94
N GLY A 357 -8.70 -19.78 -17.36
CA GLY A 357 -9.14 -21.14 -17.65
C GLY A 357 -10.58 -21.39 -17.21
N LEU A 358 -10.99 -20.83 -16.05
CA LEU A 358 -12.38 -20.88 -15.57
C LEU A 358 -13.35 -20.19 -16.55
N ASP A 359 -13.00 -19.00 -17.04
CA ASP A 359 -13.81 -18.26 -18.02
C ASP A 359 -13.86 -19.00 -19.37
N ALA A 360 -12.76 -19.60 -19.80
CA ALA A 360 -12.71 -20.40 -21.04
C ALA A 360 -13.62 -21.64 -20.96
N LEU A 361 -13.69 -22.33 -19.81
CA LEU A 361 -14.57 -23.47 -19.61
C LEU A 361 -16.06 -23.09 -19.66
N THR A 362 -16.44 -21.92 -19.15
CA THR A 362 -17.85 -21.44 -19.19
C THR A 362 -18.31 -21.10 -20.59
N THR A 363 -17.39 -20.79 -21.51
CA THR A 363 -17.70 -20.41 -22.90
C THR A 363 -17.66 -21.58 -23.89
N ARG A 364 -17.05 -22.73 -23.53
CA ARG A 364 -16.86 -23.86 -24.41
C ARG A 364 -18.15 -24.70 -24.58
N GLU A 365 -18.39 -25.23 -25.77
CA GLU A 365 -19.43 -26.25 -25.98
C GLU A 365 -18.90 -27.60 -25.49
N LEU A 366 -19.58 -28.18 -24.51
CA LEU A 366 -19.20 -29.42 -23.87
C LEU A 366 -20.30 -30.49 -24.06
N SER A 367 -19.91 -31.72 -24.38
CA SER A 367 -20.80 -32.88 -24.27
C SER A 367 -21.22 -33.08 -22.80
N PRO A 368 -22.33 -33.78 -22.51
CA PRO A 368 -22.78 -34.03 -21.13
C PRO A 368 -21.72 -34.66 -20.22
N LEU A 369 -20.97 -35.63 -20.72
CA LEU A 369 -19.83 -36.25 -20.02
C LEU A 369 -18.67 -35.27 -19.88
N GLY A 370 -18.39 -34.46 -20.91
CA GLY A 370 -17.40 -33.43 -20.86
C GLY A 370 -17.74 -32.32 -19.84
N ALA A 371 -19.02 -31.97 -19.68
CA ALA A 371 -19.46 -31.03 -18.67
C ALA A 371 -19.26 -31.59 -17.24
N VAL A 372 -19.59 -32.84 -16.98
CA VAL A 372 -19.36 -33.48 -15.68
C VAL A 372 -17.84 -33.63 -15.41
N GLY A 373 -17.08 -34.06 -16.42
CA GLY A 373 -15.62 -34.11 -16.34
C GLY A 373 -14.96 -32.76 -16.06
N SER A 374 -15.48 -31.67 -16.63
CA SER A 374 -15.01 -30.31 -16.34
C SER A 374 -15.31 -29.89 -14.90
N VAL A 375 -16.47 -30.24 -14.36
CA VAL A 375 -16.80 -30.00 -12.94
C VAL A 375 -15.88 -30.81 -12.02
N SER A 376 -15.62 -32.08 -12.35
CA SER A 376 -14.65 -32.91 -11.61
C SER A 376 -13.23 -32.26 -11.62
N ALA A 377 -12.75 -31.84 -12.79
CA ALA A 377 -11.47 -31.17 -12.92
C ALA A 377 -11.41 -29.81 -12.16
N LEU A 378 -12.50 -29.04 -12.15
CA LEU A 378 -12.65 -27.83 -11.36
C LEU A 378 -12.57 -28.10 -9.86
N LEU A 379 -13.18 -29.17 -9.39
CA LEU A 379 -13.12 -29.58 -7.98
C LEU A 379 -11.74 -30.14 -7.60
N GLU A 380 -11.08 -30.85 -8.50
CA GLU A 380 -9.70 -31.32 -8.31
C GLU A 380 -8.70 -30.17 -8.27
N ALA A 381 -8.91 -29.12 -9.07
CA ALA A 381 -8.11 -27.90 -9.05
C ALA A 381 -8.28 -27.08 -7.75
N LEU A 382 -9.34 -27.35 -6.97
CA LEU A 382 -9.55 -26.81 -5.62
C LEU A 382 -8.62 -27.42 -4.56
N ARG A 383 -7.56 -28.12 -4.95
CA ARG A 383 -6.61 -28.66 -3.99
C ARG A 383 -6.15 -27.56 -3.04
N VAL A 384 -6.25 -27.84 -1.75
CA VAL A 384 -5.88 -27.01 -0.61
C VAL A 384 -4.42 -26.58 -0.68
N ASP A 385 -3.60 -27.26 -1.48
CA ASP A 385 -2.14 -27.12 -1.54
C ASP A 385 -1.62 -25.90 -2.31
N ARG A 386 -2.49 -25.12 -2.98
CA ARG A 386 -2.08 -23.92 -3.77
C ARG A 386 -0.76 -24.14 -4.54
N PRO A 387 -0.74 -25.00 -5.56
CA PRO A 387 0.51 -25.38 -6.25
C PRO A 387 1.18 -24.21 -7.00
N ASP A 388 0.46 -23.12 -7.22
CA ASP A 388 0.91 -21.86 -7.82
C ASP A 388 1.68 -20.96 -6.85
N GLU A 389 1.58 -21.19 -5.53
CA GLU A 389 2.32 -20.46 -4.51
C GLU A 389 3.42 -21.31 -3.88
N ALA A 390 4.57 -20.69 -3.57
CA ALA A 390 5.66 -21.38 -2.86
C ALA A 390 5.29 -21.68 -1.40
N GLN A 391 4.49 -20.79 -0.80
CA GLN A 391 3.97 -20.92 0.56
C GLN A 391 2.47 -20.60 0.56
N PRO A 392 1.60 -21.55 0.89
CA PRO A 392 0.16 -21.32 0.91
C PRO A 392 -0.26 -20.36 2.03
N VAL A 393 0.42 -20.37 3.17
CA VAL A 393 0.19 -19.43 4.29
C VAL A 393 1.16 -18.26 4.18
N GLN A 394 0.63 -17.04 4.04
CA GLN A 394 1.41 -15.81 3.89
C GLN A 394 1.14 -14.85 5.04
N PRO A 395 1.94 -14.91 6.13
CA PRO A 395 1.78 -14.05 7.30
C PRO A 395 1.89 -12.55 7.02
N MET A 396 2.83 -12.16 6.13
CA MET A 396 2.91 -10.78 5.64
C MET A 396 2.02 -10.62 4.41
N ALA A 397 1.29 -9.51 4.34
CA ALA A 397 0.38 -9.22 3.22
C ALA A 397 1.15 -9.07 1.90
N THR A 398 0.65 -9.69 0.83
CA THR A 398 1.26 -9.67 -0.52
C THR A 398 0.43 -8.92 -1.55
N ILE A 399 -0.62 -8.22 -1.10
CA ILE A 399 -1.62 -7.58 -1.98
C ILE A 399 -1.15 -6.29 -2.66
N SER A 400 -0.05 -5.68 -2.21
CA SER A 400 0.47 -4.43 -2.74
C SER A 400 1.99 -4.36 -2.68
N VAL A 401 2.57 -3.34 -3.31
CA VAL A 401 4.00 -3.03 -3.26
C VAL A 401 4.43 -2.48 -1.88
N THR A 402 3.47 -2.05 -1.05
CA THR A 402 3.67 -1.66 0.35
C THR A 402 2.99 -2.69 1.25
N GLU A 403 3.66 -3.81 1.46
CA GLU A 403 3.24 -4.92 2.30
C GLU A 403 3.06 -4.53 3.77
N ASP A 404 3.83 -3.56 4.21
CA ASP A 404 3.94 -3.06 5.57
C ASP A 404 2.62 -2.45 6.08
N MET A 405 2.12 -1.43 5.41
CA MET A 405 0.85 -0.80 5.79
C MET A 405 -0.34 -1.76 5.65
N ALA A 406 -0.33 -2.60 4.60
CA ALA A 406 -1.38 -3.60 4.39
C ALA A 406 -1.41 -4.63 5.53
N THR A 407 -0.24 -5.15 5.93
CA THR A 407 -0.11 -6.08 7.05
C THR A 407 -0.62 -5.46 8.36
N ALA A 408 -0.18 -4.23 8.68
CA ALA A 408 -0.65 -3.53 9.89
C ALA A 408 -2.16 -3.29 9.88
N MET A 409 -2.74 -2.89 8.74
CA MET A 409 -4.19 -2.70 8.60
C MET A 409 -4.96 -4.01 8.81
N GLN A 410 -4.45 -5.11 8.30
CA GLN A 410 -5.06 -6.43 8.48
C GLN A 410 -4.95 -6.90 9.93
N LEU A 411 -3.81 -6.73 10.60
CA LEU A 411 -3.66 -7.00 12.04
C LEU A 411 -4.68 -6.20 12.86
N HIS A 412 -4.82 -4.90 12.61
CA HIS A 412 -5.83 -4.08 13.27
C HIS A 412 -7.26 -4.57 13.01
N SER A 413 -7.54 -5.08 11.81
CA SER A 413 -8.88 -5.63 11.49
C SER A 413 -9.20 -6.94 12.22
N LEU A 414 -8.19 -7.65 12.71
CA LEU A 414 -8.30 -8.82 13.57
C LEU A 414 -8.37 -8.47 15.07
N GLY A 415 -8.31 -7.18 15.42
CA GLY A 415 -8.38 -6.70 16.81
C GLY A 415 -7.02 -6.46 17.47
N TRP A 416 -5.92 -6.79 16.80
CA TRP A 416 -4.58 -6.53 17.32
C TRP A 416 -4.31 -5.04 17.48
N ARG A 417 -3.38 -4.70 18.37
CA ARG A 417 -2.95 -3.33 18.67
C ARG A 417 -1.55 -3.06 18.14
N SER A 418 -1.28 -1.77 17.93
CA SER A 418 0.06 -1.28 17.63
C SER A 418 0.48 -0.18 18.59
N VAL A 419 1.79 -0.03 18.74
CA VAL A 419 2.45 1.00 19.54
C VAL A 419 3.42 1.75 18.65
N TYR A 420 3.42 3.08 18.76
CA TYR A 420 4.48 3.91 18.21
C TYR A 420 5.40 4.40 19.34
N HIS A 421 6.63 3.91 19.33
CA HIS A 421 7.68 4.36 20.24
C HIS A 421 8.51 5.44 19.56
N HIS A 422 8.65 6.61 20.17
CA HIS A 422 9.15 7.82 19.51
C HIS A 422 10.67 8.00 19.53
N GLU A 423 11.41 7.16 20.27
CA GLU A 423 12.88 7.21 20.29
C GLU A 423 13.47 6.72 18.96
N ILE A 424 14.53 7.36 18.50
CA ILE A 424 15.28 6.95 17.32
C ILE A 424 16.22 5.82 17.73
N LEU A 425 15.82 4.59 17.44
CA LEU A 425 16.53 3.36 17.85
C LEU A 425 17.12 2.59 16.66
N ALA A 426 17.05 3.13 15.46
CA ALA A 426 17.80 2.64 14.30
C ALA A 426 18.05 3.82 13.33
N ARG A 427 19.16 3.73 12.60
CA ARG A 427 19.60 4.77 11.67
C ARG A 427 19.99 4.14 10.34
N GLY A 428 19.40 4.61 9.26
CA GLY A 428 19.60 4.12 7.91
C GLY A 428 20.16 5.14 6.95
N LEU A 429 20.08 4.84 5.66
CA LEU A 429 20.52 5.68 4.58
C LEU A 429 19.33 6.16 3.73
N ALA A 430 19.27 7.48 3.52
CA ALA A 430 18.33 8.08 2.59
C ALA A 430 18.89 8.02 1.15
N PRO A 431 18.03 8.13 0.13
CA PRO A 431 18.48 8.36 -1.24
C PRO A 431 19.44 9.53 -1.34
N GLU A 432 20.52 9.37 -2.10
CA GLU A 432 21.58 10.38 -2.25
C GLU A 432 21.35 11.29 -3.46
N ASP A 433 20.42 10.96 -4.33
CA ASP A 433 20.09 11.71 -5.53
C ASP A 433 18.57 11.83 -5.75
N LEU A 434 18.17 12.83 -6.55
CA LEU A 434 16.77 13.14 -6.82
C LEU A 434 16.05 12.00 -7.57
N ARG A 435 16.70 11.32 -8.51
CA ARG A 435 16.09 10.25 -9.31
C ARG A 435 15.68 9.07 -8.43
N THR A 436 16.57 8.65 -7.55
CA THR A 436 16.33 7.59 -6.58
C THR A 436 15.20 7.98 -5.61
N MET A 437 15.19 9.24 -5.13
CA MET A 437 14.14 9.77 -4.26
C MET A 437 12.78 9.78 -4.96
N LEU A 438 12.68 10.25 -6.22
CA LEU A 438 11.43 10.25 -6.99
C LEU A 438 10.89 8.84 -7.21
N THR A 439 11.77 7.88 -7.50
CA THR A 439 11.41 6.46 -7.67
C THR A 439 10.86 5.87 -6.37
N GLN A 440 11.51 6.14 -5.24
CA GLN A 440 11.08 5.68 -3.93
C GLN A 440 9.69 6.28 -3.54
N ARG A 441 9.51 7.59 -3.72
CA ARG A 441 8.23 8.27 -3.43
C ARG A 441 7.10 7.77 -4.32
N LEU A 442 7.38 7.56 -5.61
CA LEU A 442 6.41 6.98 -6.54
C LEU A 442 5.95 5.59 -6.07
N ARG A 443 6.89 4.74 -5.71
CA ARG A 443 6.61 3.37 -5.23
C ARG A 443 5.73 3.39 -3.97
N TRP A 444 6.07 4.22 -2.99
CA TRP A 444 5.27 4.34 -1.76
C TRP A 444 3.84 4.80 -2.04
N ALA A 445 3.69 5.81 -2.89
CA ALA A 445 2.37 6.31 -3.26
C ALA A 445 1.55 5.26 -4.04
N GLN A 446 2.16 4.58 -5.01
CA GLN A 446 1.52 3.51 -5.78
C GLN A 446 1.04 2.38 -4.87
N GLY A 447 1.90 1.89 -3.98
CA GLY A 447 1.55 0.82 -3.05
C GLY A 447 0.42 1.22 -2.10
N THR A 448 0.48 2.42 -1.52
CA THR A 448 -0.58 2.95 -0.65
C THR A 448 -1.92 3.06 -1.38
N LEU A 449 -1.91 3.54 -2.62
CA LEU A 449 -3.12 3.65 -3.45
C LEU A 449 -3.64 2.28 -3.92
N GLN A 450 -2.75 1.30 -4.16
CA GLN A 450 -3.19 -0.08 -4.41
C GLN A 450 -3.96 -0.65 -3.21
N VAL A 451 -3.47 -0.42 -1.98
CA VAL A 451 -4.20 -0.83 -0.75
C VAL A 451 -5.56 -0.15 -0.70
N MET A 452 -5.63 1.17 -0.97
CA MET A 452 -6.90 1.90 -1.00
C MET A 452 -7.92 1.30 -1.98
N LEU A 453 -7.45 0.87 -3.15
CA LEU A 453 -8.33 0.36 -4.21
C LEU A 453 -8.70 -1.12 -4.03
N ARG A 454 -7.78 -1.95 -3.49
CA ARG A 454 -8.00 -3.40 -3.31
C ARG A 454 -8.62 -3.75 -1.96
N ASP A 455 -8.22 -3.06 -0.91
CA ASP A 455 -8.64 -3.32 0.49
C ASP A 455 -8.96 -2.00 1.19
N ASN A 456 -10.05 -1.34 0.74
CA ASN A 456 -10.43 0.01 1.18
C ASN A 456 -10.67 0.07 2.70
N PRO A 457 -9.89 0.87 3.46
CA PRO A 457 -10.03 0.96 4.90
C PRO A 457 -11.42 1.42 5.37
N LEU A 458 -12.11 2.27 4.60
CA LEU A 458 -13.45 2.76 4.97
C LEU A 458 -14.50 1.64 4.97
N ALA A 459 -14.32 0.63 4.10
CA ALA A 459 -15.22 -0.52 3.99
C ALA A 459 -14.74 -1.73 4.80
N LYS A 460 -13.50 -1.73 5.30
CA LYS A 460 -12.90 -2.90 5.94
C LYS A 460 -13.59 -3.23 7.27
N LYS A 461 -14.07 -4.47 7.38
CA LYS A 461 -14.65 -5.00 8.61
C LYS A 461 -13.55 -5.17 9.67
N GLY A 462 -13.92 -5.04 10.95
CA GLY A 462 -13.01 -5.18 12.10
C GLY A 462 -12.26 -3.89 12.47
N LEU A 463 -12.10 -2.92 11.56
CA LEU A 463 -11.53 -1.62 11.90
C LEU A 463 -12.54 -0.72 12.60
N SER A 464 -12.11 -0.04 13.68
CA SER A 464 -12.86 1.05 14.31
C SER A 464 -12.97 2.25 13.36
N ALA A 465 -13.96 3.13 13.57
CA ALA A 465 -14.13 4.35 12.76
C ALA A 465 -12.86 5.23 12.77
N GLY A 466 -12.18 5.33 13.93
CA GLY A 466 -10.92 6.07 14.04
C GLY A 466 -9.82 5.46 13.19
N GLN A 467 -9.63 4.15 13.24
CA GLN A 467 -8.64 3.45 12.41
C GLN A 467 -8.92 3.62 10.91
N ARG A 468 -10.18 3.48 10.49
CA ARG A 468 -10.59 3.70 9.09
C ARG A 468 -10.17 5.08 8.60
N LEU A 469 -10.45 6.12 9.38
CA LEU A 469 -10.09 7.50 9.02
C LEU A 469 -8.58 7.74 9.06
N MET A 470 -7.82 7.11 9.98
CA MET A 470 -6.37 7.24 10.05
C MET A 470 -5.65 6.59 8.85
N TYR A 471 -6.10 5.42 8.41
CA TYR A 471 -5.61 4.80 7.18
C TYR A 471 -6.01 5.61 5.95
N PHE A 472 -7.28 6.00 5.87
CA PHE A 472 -7.79 6.83 4.77
C PHE A 472 -7.03 8.15 4.64
N ALA A 473 -6.71 8.83 5.75
CA ALA A 473 -5.95 10.09 5.75
C ALA A 473 -4.58 9.95 5.05
N THR A 474 -3.88 8.82 5.25
CA THR A 474 -2.60 8.55 4.55
C THR A 474 -2.80 8.41 3.05
N MET A 475 -3.87 7.71 2.63
CA MET A 475 -4.18 7.46 1.22
C MET A 475 -4.69 8.73 0.53
N TRP A 476 -5.52 9.51 1.23
CA TRP A 476 -6.09 10.79 0.77
C TRP A 476 -5.01 11.78 0.37
N SER A 477 -3.92 11.90 1.14
CA SER A 477 -2.86 12.87 0.91
C SER A 477 -2.22 12.78 -0.49
N TYR A 478 -2.21 11.61 -1.13
CA TYR A 478 -1.65 11.43 -2.47
C TYR A 478 -2.53 11.99 -3.59
N LEU A 479 -3.80 12.29 -3.33
CA LEU A 479 -4.68 12.96 -4.31
C LEU A 479 -4.33 14.44 -4.48
N SER A 480 -3.52 15.01 -3.59
CA SER A 480 -3.04 16.41 -3.63
C SER A 480 -2.37 16.81 -4.95
N GLY A 481 -1.86 15.84 -5.73
CA GLY A 481 -1.28 16.11 -7.04
C GLY A 481 -2.27 16.75 -8.02
N PHE A 482 -3.54 16.37 -7.98
CA PHE A 482 -4.58 16.96 -8.85
C PHE A 482 -4.96 18.37 -8.40
N THR A 483 -5.08 18.60 -7.09
CA THR A 483 -5.38 19.93 -6.56
C THR A 483 -4.25 20.92 -6.78
N ALA A 484 -3.00 20.45 -6.72
CA ALA A 484 -1.83 21.25 -7.04
C ALA A 484 -1.87 21.83 -8.45
N LEU A 485 -2.31 21.06 -9.46
CA LEU A 485 -2.50 21.60 -10.82
C LEU A 485 -3.48 22.76 -10.87
N VAL A 486 -4.57 22.68 -10.11
CA VAL A 486 -5.58 23.73 -10.05
C VAL A 486 -5.04 24.98 -9.38
N TYR A 487 -4.30 24.82 -8.27
CA TYR A 487 -3.67 25.94 -7.58
C TYR A 487 -2.62 26.66 -8.44
N LEU A 488 -1.81 25.91 -9.19
CA LEU A 488 -0.83 26.48 -10.13
C LEU A 488 -1.51 27.15 -11.33
N ALA A 489 -2.63 26.59 -11.83
CA ALA A 489 -3.33 27.11 -13.01
C ALA A 489 -4.13 28.38 -12.72
N ALA A 490 -4.74 28.52 -11.53
CA ALA A 490 -5.62 29.62 -11.20
C ALA A 490 -4.96 31.00 -11.35
N PRO A 491 -3.79 31.30 -10.76
CA PRO A 491 -3.13 32.59 -10.94
C PRO A 491 -2.64 32.82 -12.37
N VAL A 492 -2.21 31.76 -13.08
CA VAL A 492 -1.81 31.83 -14.49
C VAL A 492 -2.97 32.29 -15.37
N ILE A 493 -4.15 31.67 -15.20
CA ILE A 493 -5.36 32.01 -15.95
C ILE A 493 -5.75 33.49 -15.73
N TYR A 494 -5.67 33.96 -14.49
CA TYR A 494 -5.94 35.36 -14.20
C TYR A 494 -4.92 36.30 -14.85
N LEU A 495 -3.63 36.07 -14.63
CA LEU A 495 -2.58 36.96 -15.11
C LEU A 495 -2.53 37.05 -16.65
N VAL A 496 -2.76 35.93 -17.35
CA VAL A 496 -2.72 35.88 -18.81
C VAL A 496 -4.03 36.36 -19.44
N PHE A 497 -5.18 35.87 -18.95
CA PHE A 497 -6.48 36.09 -19.62
C PHE A 497 -7.39 37.07 -18.87
N GLY A 498 -7.09 37.45 -17.62
CA GLY A 498 -7.94 38.33 -16.80
C GLY A 498 -9.19 37.64 -16.26
N VAL A 499 -9.28 36.31 -16.35
CA VAL A 499 -10.43 35.56 -15.87
C VAL A 499 -10.33 35.34 -14.36
N LEU A 500 -11.27 35.89 -13.60
CA LEU A 500 -11.34 35.73 -12.15
C LEU A 500 -12.11 34.44 -11.81
N PRO A 501 -11.50 33.47 -11.13
CA PRO A 501 -12.25 32.31 -10.62
C PRO A 501 -13.13 32.65 -9.41
N VAL A 502 -12.93 33.80 -8.79
CA VAL A 502 -13.65 34.31 -7.60
C VAL A 502 -14.33 35.61 -7.94
N THR A 503 -15.61 35.79 -7.60
CA THR A 503 -16.37 37.00 -7.94
C THR A 503 -15.95 38.26 -7.23
N ALA A 504 -15.21 38.14 -6.13
CA ALA A 504 -14.76 39.30 -5.37
C ALA A 504 -13.45 39.07 -4.60
N TRP A 505 -12.44 39.88 -4.86
CA TRP A 505 -11.39 40.23 -3.91
C TRP A 505 -11.99 41.22 -2.91
N SER A 506 -12.92 40.75 -2.07
CA SER A 506 -13.65 41.59 -1.13
C SER A 506 -13.04 41.46 0.26
N VAL A 507 -13.36 42.41 1.10
CA VAL A 507 -13.08 42.35 2.55
C VAL A 507 -13.62 41.00 3.11
N ASP A 508 -14.72 40.51 2.56
CA ASP A 508 -15.34 39.23 2.92
C ASP A 508 -14.45 38.01 2.66
N PHE A 509 -13.72 38.01 1.54
CA PHE A 509 -12.75 36.94 1.26
C PHE A 509 -11.63 36.92 2.33
N PHE A 510 -10.98 38.06 2.55
CA PHE A 510 -9.86 38.13 3.50
C PHE A 510 -10.32 37.90 4.95
N ALA A 511 -11.51 38.40 5.32
CA ALA A 511 -12.08 38.19 6.64
C ALA A 511 -12.35 36.69 6.97
N ARG A 512 -12.61 35.86 5.95
CA ARG A 512 -12.84 34.41 6.13
C ARG A 512 -11.57 33.58 5.89
N PHE A 513 -10.80 33.92 4.84
CA PHE A 513 -9.61 33.17 4.47
C PHE A 513 -8.45 33.36 5.46
N LEU A 514 -8.12 34.61 5.84
CA LEU A 514 -6.96 34.89 6.69
C LEU A 514 -7.05 34.25 8.08
N PRO A 515 -8.18 34.33 8.82
CA PRO A 515 -8.29 33.66 10.11
C PRO A 515 -8.12 32.15 9.98
N TYR A 516 -8.73 31.51 8.98
CA TYR A 516 -8.55 30.09 8.70
C TYR A 516 -7.09 29.76 8.42
N PHE A 517 -6.46 30.47 7.50
CA PHE A 517 -5.07 30.26 7.12
C PHE A 517 -4.11 30.44 8.30
N ILE A 518 -4.24 31.53 9.06
CA ILE A 518 -3.37 31.83 10.20
C ILE A 518 -3.52 30.76 11.29
N VAL A 519 -4.74 30.38 11.66
CA VAL A 519 -4.98 29.36 12.68
C VAL A 519 -4.43 28.01 12.25
N ASN A 520 -4.58 27.65 10.97
CA ASN A 520 -4.01 26.42 10.43
C ASN A 520 -2.48 26.43 10.47
N GLN A 521 -1.82 27.56 10.12
CA GLN A 521 -0.35 27.69 10.25
C GLN A 521 0.11 27.59 11.71
N ILE A 522 -0.62 28.22 12.64
CA ILE A 522 -0.30 28.13 14.08
C ILE A 522 -0.46 26.69 14.57
N LEU A 523 -1.51 25.98 14.13
CA LEU A 523 -1.68 24.56 14.43
C LEU A 523 -0.47 23.75 14.00
N PHE A 524 -0.01 23.91 12.76
CA PHE A 524 1.19 23.22 12.25
C PHE A 524 2.45 23.57 13.06
N LEU A 525 2.66 24.83 13.43
CA LEU A 525 3.81 25.26 14.23
C LEU A 525 3.79 24.62 15.63
N VAL A 526 2.63 24.58 16.30
CA VAL A 526 2.47 23.97 17.63
C VAL A 526 2.66 22.44 17.55
N VAL A 527 2.16 21.81 16.49
CA VAL A 527 2.35 20.37 16.25
C VAL A 527 3.81 20.06 15.93
N ALA A 528 4.46 20.87 15.12
CA ALA A 528 5.85 20.65 14.70
C ALA A 528 6.87 20.79 15.84
N ARG A 529 6.60 21.58 16.88
CA ARG A 529 7.49 21.75 18.05
C ARG A 529 8.95 22.04 17.66
N GLY A 530 9.14 22.94 16.69
CA GLY A 530 10.47 23.33 16.21
C GLY A 530 11.06 22.42 15.13
N LEU A 531 10.37 21.37 14.70
CA LEU A 531 10.77 20.58 13.54
C LEU A 531 10.75 21.45 12.27
N LYS A 532 11.74 21.26 11.40
CA LYS A 532 11.84 21.96 10.11
C LYS A 532 10.80 21.36 9.14
N THR A 533 9.62 22.00 9.04
CA THR A 533 8.50 21.50 8.21
C THR A 533 8.45 22.10 6.81
N TRP A 534 9.22 23.18 6.55
CA TRP A 534 9.18 23.90 5.28
C TRP A 534 9.49 23.01 4.07
N ARG A 535 10.52 22.15 4.17
CA ARG A 535 10.85 21.20 3.09
C ARG A 535 9.70 20.22 2.81
N GLY A 536 9.02 19.74 3.83
CA GLY A 536 7.83 18.88 3.67
C GLY A 536 6.71 19.61 2.92
N GLN A 537 6.45 20.88 3.22
CA GLN A 537 5.47 21.71 2.51
C GLN A 537 5.87 21.94 1.05
N GLN A 538 7.15 22.25 0.78
CA GLN A 538 7.65 22.38 -0.58
C GLN A 538 7.44 21.09 -1.40
N TYR A 539 7.83 19.94 -0.86
CA TYR A 539 7.68 18.66 -1.56
C TYR A 539 6.23 18.20 -1.70
N SER A 540 5.35 18.60 -0.79
CA SER A 540 3.90 18.32 -0.93
C SER A 540 3.36 18.84 -2.26
N LEU A 541 3.74 20.05 -2.65
CA LEU A 541 3.37 20.66 -3.94
C LEU A 541 4.29 20.21 -5.08
N ALA A 542 5.62 20.28 -4.91
CA ALA A 542 6.57 20.04 -5.99
C ALA A 542 6.54 18.62 -6.57
N LEU A 543 6.06 17.63 -5.81
CA LEU A 543 5.88 16.25 -6.26
C LEU A 543 4.53 15.99 -6.95
N PHE A 544 3.77 17.01 -7.32
CA PHE A 544 2.45 16.83 -7.96
C PHE A 544 2.46 15.86 -9.16
N PRO A 545 3.47 15.86 -10.06
CA PRO A 545 3.47 14.90 -11.16
C PRO A 545 3.68 13.45 -10.69
N VAL A 546 4.45 13.25 -9.63
CA VAL A 546 4.68 11.94 -9.03
C VAL A 546 3.37 11.40 -8.43
N TRP A 547 2.63 12.24 -7.72
CA TRP A 547 1.33 11.87 -7.13
C TRP A 547 0.29 11.56 -8.19
N ILE A 548 0.18 12.36 -9.25
CA ILE A 548 -0.71 12.09 -10.38
C ILE A 548 -0.33 10.75 -11.06
N LYS A 549 0.97 10.54 -11.32
CA LYS A 549 1.47 9.29 -11.90
C LYS A 549 1.16 8.09 -11.00
N ALA A 550 1.31 8.24 -9.69
CA ALA A 550 0.98 7.18 -8.72
C ALA A 550 -0.51 6.83 -8.76
N CYS A 551 -1.39 7.84 -8.71
CA CYS A 551 -2.84 7.65 -8.77
C CYS A 551 -3.28 6.95 -10.07
N THR A 552 -2.83 7.47 -11.22
CA THR A 552 -3.22 6.93 -12.53
C THR A 552 -2.68 5.53 -12.78
N SER A 553 -1.43 5.25 -12.37
CA SER A 553 -0.84 3.93 -12.55
C SER A 553 -1.39 2.89 -11.56
N ALA A 554 -1.66 3.26 -10.31
CA ALA A 554 -2.32 2.37 -9.36
C ALA A 554 -3.74 2.02 -9.81
N PHE A 555 -4.50 3.01 -10.30
CA PHE A 555 -5.82 2.78 -10.88
C PHE A 555 -5.74 1.86 -12.11
N ALA A 556 -4.83 2.13 -13.04
CA ALA A 556 -4.63 1.28 -14.22
C ALA A 556 -4.23 -0.16 -13.84
N ASN A 557 -3.42 -0.34 -12.79
CA ASN A 557 -3.07 -1.66 -12.30
C ASN A 557 -4.26 -2.40 -11.70
N VAL A 558 -5.00 -1.77 -10.78
CA VAL A 558 -6.06 -2.46 -10.03
C VAL A 558 -7.32 -2.65 -10.86
N VAL A 559 -7.70 -1.64 -11.66
CA VAL A 559 -8.98 -1.66 -12.40
C VAL A 559 -8.82 -2.18 -13.83
N LEU A 560 -7.69 -1.85 -14.50
CA LEU A 560 -7.46 -2.24 -15.90
C LEU A 560 -6.50 -3.43 -16.04
N GLY A 561 -6.02 -4.02 -14.93
CA GLY A 561 -5.12 -5.18 -14.94
C GLY A 561 -3.70 -4.92 -15.51
N ARG A 562 -3.29 -3.65 -15.69
CA ARG A 562 -1.98 -3.34 -16.26
C ARG A 562 -0.86 -3.60 -15.25
N PRO A 563 0.20 -4.34 -15.60
CA PRO A 563 1.28 -4.61 -14.66
C PRO A 563 2.00 -3.31 -14.26
N LEU A 564 2.33 -3.17 -12.96
CA LEU A 564 3.24 -2.13 -12.47
C LEU A 564 4.67 -2.62 -12.63
N GLY A 565 5.53 -1.81 -13.26
CA GLY A 565 6.97 -2.05 -13.25
C GLY A 565 7.52 -1.90 -11.82
N PHE A 566 8.17 -2.94 -11.30
CA PHE A 566 8.84 -2.88 -10.01
C PHE A 566 10.25 -2.33 -10.19
N ALA A 567 10.47 -1.09 -9.74
CA ALA A 567 11.80 -0.49 -9.72
C ALA A 567 12.38 -0.58 -8.30
N VAL A 568 13.48 -1.31 -8.14
CA VAL A 568 14.22 -1.36 -6.87
C VAL A 568 15.00 -0.07 -6.69
N THR A 569 14.97 0.49 -5.49
CA THR A 569 15.78 1.67 -5.12
C THR A 569 17.24 1.24 -5.03
N LYS A 570 18.10 1.80 -5.88
CA LYS A 570 19.55 1.55 -5.81
C LYS A 570 20.13 2.17 -4.53
N LYS A 571 20.97 1.43 -3.83
CA LYS A 571 21.70 1.87 -2.62
C LYS A 571 23.24 1.79 -2.79
N ASP A 572 23.70 1.47 -4.00
CA ASP A 572 25.09 1.21 -4.36
C ASP A 572 25.82 2.44 -4.92
N GLY A 573 25.47 3.62 -4.42
CA GLY A 573 26.12 4.86 -4.78
C GLY A 573 25.29 5.74 -5.72
N ARG A 574 25.87 6.87 -6.05
CA ARG A 574 25.25 7.94 -6.82
C ARG A 574 25.14 7.59 -8.29
N ASP A 575 24.04 7.93 -8.92
CA ASP A 575 23.91 7.94 -10.38
C ASP A 575 24.73 9.11 -10.96
N GLU A 576 25.84 8.80 -11.62
CA GLU A 576 26.76 9.77 -12.24
C GLU A 576 26.21 10.41 -13.51
N SER A 577 25.00 10.06 -13.95
CA SER A 577 24.41 10.51 -15.23
C SER A 577 24.03 12.01 -15.27
N GLY A 578 24.40 12.79 -14.24
CA GLY A 578 24.13 14.22 -14.15
C GLY A 578 22.71 14.55 -13.65
N PRO A 579 22.37 15.87 -13.57
CA PRO A 579 21.07 16.30 -13.04
C PRO A 579 19.89 15.72 -13.85
N PRO A 580 18.82 15.24 -13.17
CA PRO A 580 17.71 14.51 -13.80
C PRO A 580 16.66 15.47 -14.40
N TRP A 581 17.05 16.35 -15.33
CA TRP A 581 16.14 17.35 -15.93
C TRP A 581 14.96 16.73 -16.67
N ARG A 582 15.15 15.52 -17.24
CA ARG A 582 14.10 14.81 -17.97
C ARG A 582 13.01 14.27 -17.04
N GLU A 583 13.34 13.92 -15.82
CA GLU A 583 12.41 13.39 -14.83
C GLU A 583 11.54 14.49 -14.20
N ILE A 584 12.07 15.74 -14.16
CA ILE A 584 11.38 16.89 -13.55
C ILE A 584 10.85 17.90 -14.59
N TRP A 585 10.76 17.51 -15.86
CA TRP A 585 10.25 18.39 -16.91
C TRP A 585 8.86 19.01 -16.61
N PRO A 586 7.90 18.30 -15.95
CA PRO A 586 6.62 18.92 -15.68
C PRO A 586 6.71 20.08 -14.68
N GLN A 587 7.59 19.94 -13.66
CA GLN A 587 7.84 21.01 -12.71
C GLN A 587 8.56 22.20 -13.38
N LEU A 588 9.55 21.92 -14.24
CA LEU A 588 10.23 22.98 -15.01
C LEU A 588 9.26 23.72 -15.94
N THR A 589 8.35 22.99 -16.58
CA THR A 589 7.29 23.59 -17.41
C THR A 589 6.37 24.48 -16.56
N ALA A 590 5.95 24.00 -15.37
CA ALA A 590 5.13 24.79 -14.45
C ALA A 590 5.85 26.09 -14.03
N ILE A 591 7.14 26.01 -13.68
CA ILE A 591 7.97 27.19 -13.35
C ILE A 591 8.02 28.15 -14.54
N ALA A 592 8.29 27.68 -15.75
CA ALA A 592 8.36 28.51 -16.95
C ALA A 592 7.02 29.20 -17.25
N VAL A 593 5.90 28.48 -17.12
CA VAL A 593 4.54 29.01 -17.31
C VAL A 593 4.20 30.07 -16.26
N LEU A 594 4.55 29.84 -14.99
CA LEU A 594 4.35 30.81 -13.89
C LEU A 594 5.16 32.09 -14.13
N VAL A 595 6.43 31.99 -14.52
CA VAL A 595 7.28 33.16 -14.86
C VAL A 595 6.70 33.92 -16.04
N LEU A 596 6.32 33.22 -17.10
CA LEU A 596 5.70 33.85 -18.28
C LEU A 596 4.39 34.56 -17.93
N ALA A 597 3.54 33.92 -17.13
CA ALA A 597 2.28 34.50 -16.66
C ALA A 597 2.52 35.76 -15.82
N LEU A 598 3.53 35.76 -14.96
CA LEU A 598 3.93 36.91 -14.17
C LEU A 598 4.33 38.08 -15.08
N VAL A 599 5.19 37.86 -16.07
CA VAL A 599 5.61 38.87 -17.03
C VAL A 599 4.42 39.45 -17.80
N ILE A 600 3.52 38.57 -18.31
CA ILE A 600 2.31 39.01 -19.01
C ILE A 600 1.39 39.81 -18.09
N GLY A 601 1.17 39.35 -16.85
CA GLY A 601 0.31 40.04 -15.87
C GLY A 601 0.82 41.45 -15.53
N LEU A 602 2.13 41.58 -15.30
CA LEU A 602 2.76 42.88 -15.05
C LEU A 602 2.70 43.81 -16.28
N ALA A 603 2.90 43.26 -17.49
CA ALA A 603 2.77 44.02 -18.74
C ALA A 603 1.34 44.54 -18.93
N ARG A 604 0.32 43.70 -18.69
CA ARG A 604 -1.11 44.08 -18.75
C ARG A 604 -1.45 45.15 -17.72
N LEU A 605 -0.86 45.06 -16.53
CA LEU A 605 -1.02 46.12 -15.51
C LEU A 605 -0.41 47.43 -15.97
N ALA A 606 0.80 47.41 -16.53
CA ALA A 606 1.47 48.60 -17.03
C ALA A 606 0.71 49.31 -18.19
N VAL A 607 0.03 48.54 -19.03
CA VAL A 607 -0.82 49.03 -20.15
C VAL A 607 -2.23 49.41 -19.68
N GLY A 608 -2.57 49.17 -18.39
CA GLY A 608 -3.87 49.52 -17.82
C GLY A 608 -5.04 48.59 -18.24
N THR A 609 -4.70 47.35 -18.72
CA THR A 609 -5.70 46.35 -19.15
C THR A 609 -6.07 45.33 -18.07
N SER A 610 -5.49 45.45 -16.86
CA SER A 610 -5.81 44.57 -15.72
C SER A 610 -6.05 45.37 -14.44
N ASP A 611 -6.85 44.78 -13.52
CA ASP A 611 -7.06 45.35 -12.19
C ASP A 611 -5.79 45.23 -11.32
N GLY A 612 -5.45 46.30 -10.62
CA GLY A 612 -4.24 46.35 -9.79
C GLY A 612 -4.28 45.40 -8.60
N THR A 613 -5.43 45.33 -7.91
CA THR A 613 -5.59 44.47 -6.72
C THR A 613 -5.54 42.99 -7.10
N GLY A 614 -6.26 42.58 -8.12
CA GLY A 614 -6.26 41.21 -8.60
C GLY A 614 -4.88 40.78 -9.11
N THR A 615 -4.17 41.69 -9.83
CA THR A 615 -2.82 41.41 -10.32
C THR A 615 -1.83 41.26 -9.15
N LEU A 616 -1.91 42.10 -8.13
CA LEU A 616 -1.06 42.00 -6.95
C LEU A 616 -1.23 40.68 -6.21
N VAL A 617 -2.50 40.29 -5.96
CA VAL A 617 -2.80 39.03 -5.23
C VAL A 617 -2.29 37.82 -6.02
N ASN A 618 -2.54 37.75 -7.32
CA ASN A 618 -2.07 36.62 -8.13
C ASN A 618 -0.54 36.63 -8.31
N THR A 619 0.09 37.80 -8.30
CA THR A 619 1.56 37.93 -8.25
C THR A 619 2.11 37.32 -6.96
N VAL A 620 1.51 37.60 -5.80
CA VAL A 620 1.92 36.99 -4.52
C VAL A 620 1.82 35.47 -4.57
N TRP A 621 0.73 34.93 -5.11
CA TRP A 621 0.58 33.47 -5.27
C TRP A 621 1.63 32.88 -6.22
N VAL A 622 1.88 33.49 -7.37
CA VAL A 622 2.92 33.02 -8.30
C VAL A 622 4.30 33.05 -7.64
N VAL A 623 4.66 34.11 -6.90
CA VAL A 623 5.94 34.19 -6.18
C VAL A 623 6.03 33.07 -5.12
N TYR A 624 4.94 32.81 -4.39
CA TYR A 624 4.87 31.70 -3.44
C TYR A 624 5.06 30.35 -4.13
N ASP A 625 4.35 30.09 -5.22
CA ASP A 625 4.46 28.85 -6.00
C ASP A 625 5.86 28.63 -6.55
N LEU A 626 6.50 29.68 -7.07
CA LEU A 626 7.89 29.66 -7.53
C LEU A 626 8.87 29.34 -6.39
N ALA A 627 8.67 29.96 -5.21
CA ALA A 627 9.46 29.67 -4.01
C ALA A 627 9.30 28.23 -3.55
N VAL A 628 8.09 27.67 -3.61
CA VAL A 628 7.81 26.26 -3.29
C VAL A 628 8.45 25.34 -4.33
N LEU A 629 8.22 25.57 -5.62
CA LEU A 629 8.76 24.73 -6.71
C LEU A 629 10.28 24.82 -6.84
N SER A 630 10.92 25.87 -6.33
CA SER A 630 12.39 26.02 -6.38
C SER A 630 13.14 24.85 -5.73
N VAL A 631 12.50 24.15 -4.78
CA VAL A 631 13.09 22.97 -4.11
C VAL A 631 13.49 21.88 -5.09
N ILE A 632 12.72 21.68 -6.18
CA ILE A 632 13.00 20.60 -7.14
C ILE A 632 14.26 20.90 -7.95
N VAL A 633 14.52 22.20 -8.24
CA VAL A 633 15.74 22.64 -8.91
C VAL A 633 16.95 22.50 -7.97
N GLN A 634 16.79 22.89 -6.69
CA GLN A 634 17.82 22.69 -5.67
C GLN A 634 18.16 21.19 -5.52
N ALA A 635 17.14 20.33 -5.48
CA ALA A 635 17.30 18.89 -5.39
C ALA A 635 17.97 18.29 -6.64
N ALA A 636 17.66 18.80 -7.84
CA ALA A 636 18.30 18.35 -9.09
C ALA A 636 19.79 18.70 -9.17
N LEU A 637 20.18 19.81 -8.54
CA LEU A 637 21.56 20.28 -8.45
C LEU A 637 22.31 19.72 -7.23
N TYR A 638 21.61 19.03 -6.33
CA TYR A 638 22.21 18.44 -5.14
C TYR A 638 23.20 17.33 -5.50
N ARG A 639 24.39 17.39 -4.92
CA ARG A 639 25.49 16.48 -5.24
C ARG A 639 25.78 15.41 -4.19
N GLY A 640 24.81 15.17 -3.28
CA GLY A 640 24.99 14.22 -2.17
C GLY A 640 25.77 14.81 -0.98
N PRO A 641 25.82 14.10 0.15
CA PRO A 641 26.52 14.55 1.34
C PRO A 641 28.02 14.65 1.09
N THR A 642 28.66 15.66 1.65
CA THR A 642 30.10 15.94 1.49
C THR A 642 31.00 15.05 2.36
N ARG A 643 30.42 14.17 3.18
CA ARG A 643 31.17 13.27 4.08
C ARG A 643 31.02 11.81 3.65
N PRO A 644 32.13 10.99 3.69
CA PRO A 644 32.04 9.55 3.48
C PRO A 644 31.16 8.90 4.57
N ILE A 645 30.22 8.05 4.14
CA ILE A 645 29.22 7.40 4.98
C ILE A 645 29.76 6.05 5.48
N ALA A 646 30.91 6.04 6.08
CA ALA A 646 31.29 4.90 6.94
C ALA A 646 31.05 5.34 8.40
N PRO A 647 30.18 4.68 9.17
CA PRO A 647 30.19 4.88 10.61
C PRO A 647 31.59 4.47 11.09
N LYS A 648 32.36 5.44 11.57
CA LYS A 648 33.57 5.11 12.34
C LYS A 648 33.14 4.21 13.51
N PRO A 649 33.78 3.07 13.73
CA PRO A 649 33.40 2.16 14.83
C PRO A 649 33.55 2.77 16.23
N GLU A 650 34.06 3.98 16.34
CA GLU A 650 34.47 4.60 17.62
C GLU A 650 33.53 5.74 18.11
N GLU A 651 32.47 6.11 17.39
CA GLU A 651 31.57 7.21 17.81
C GLU A 651 30.13 6.77 18.09
N ALA A 652 29.92 5.56 18.61
CA ALA A 652 28.67 5.23 19.28
C ALA A 652 28.83 5.48 20.79
N PRO A 653 28.01 6.38 21.40
CA PRO A 653 28.04 6.62 22.85
C PRO A 653 27.65 5.39 23.64
#